data_fc5566059064b14e84f8d0e2672f884e
#
_entry.id   fc5566059064b14e84f8d0e2672f884e
#
_cell.length_a   1.000
_cell.length_b   1.000
_cell.length_c   1.000
_cell.angle_alpha   90.00
_cell.angle_beta   90.00
_cell.angle_gamma   90.00
#
_symmetry.space_group_name_H-M   'P 1'
#
loop_
_entity.id
_entity.type
_entity.pdbx_description
1 polymer ?
#
loop_
_entity_poly.entity_id
_entity_poly.type
_entity_poly.pdbx_seq_one_letter_code
_entity_poly.pdbx_strand_id
1 'polypeptide(L)'
;MKFQVISDYQPKGDQPQAIEKLTQGIETGERYQTLLGVTGSGKTFTVANVIEEVQKPTLILAHNKTLAAQLYSEFKQFFPNNAVEYFVSYYDYYQPEAFMPVSGVFIEKDLSINEELEKMRLSTTSSLLSGRRDIIVVASVSCIYGIGNPVEFQKNVIAIAKNQIISRTKLLHTLVQSLYSRTEAEFTPGNFRIKGDTLEVYPSYADDAYRIHFFGDEIEEIESFDLKTSKVIERMEQLTIYPANMFVTSPDTLQSAIWAIQQDLVKQVDYFKEIGKHLEAKRLEERTNFDLEMIRELGYCSGIENYSRYLDGREAGTRPFCLLDYFPKDFLMVVDESHVTLSQVHAMYGGDRSRKENLVEYGFRLPAAMDNRPLKFEEFEAMQNQVIYVSATPADYELQKCDGVYVEQVIRPTGLLDPIIEIRPSLNQIDDLIEEIQTRAEIDERVLVTTLTKRMAEELAKYLDKVGIRCRYIHSDVDTLERIEIMQDLRKGIFDVLIGVNLLREGLDLPEVSLVAILDADKEGFLRSHRSLTQTIGRAARNLNGKAIMYADKITASMQKTIDETNYRRTKQINFNTANNQVPQALNKKIESAFTKNPLVDFELGHGTSIAAEPIPEYLSKPEIEKMIREKRKAMEKAAKELDFMQAAKLRDTIKALQEKI
;
A
#
# COMPACT_ATOMS: atom_id res chain seq x y z
N MET A 1 -1.91 16.84 21.35
CA MET A 1 -0.46 17.15 21.27
C MET A 1 -0.23 18.02 20.05
N LYS A 2 0.93 18.71 19.95
CA LYS A 2 1.36 19.37 18.73
C LYS A 2 2.30 18.44 17.96
N PHE A 3 2.35 18.57 16.65
CA PHE A 3 3.39 17.93 15.85
C PHE A 3 4.75 18.51 16.20
N GLN A 4 5.73 17.63 16.33
CA GLN A 4 7.12 17.99 16.57
C GLN A 4 8.04 17.05 15.80
N VAL A 5 8.81 17.62 14.86
CA VAL A 5 9.84 16.88 14.12
C VAL A 5 11.04 16.63 15.02
N ILE A 6 11.43 15.37 15.13
CA ILE A 6 12.69 14.96 15.79
C ILE A 6 13.62 14.41 14.73
N SER A 7 14.71 15.14 14.47
CA SER A 7 15.67 14.78 13.42
C SER A 7 17.06 15.35 13.71
N ASP A 8 18.08 14.59 13.36
CA ASP A 8 19.48 15.06 13.35
C ASP A 8 19.78 15.96 12.13
N TYR A 9 18.86 16.04 11.17
CA TYR A 9 19.01 16.84 9.96
C TYR A 9 18.43 18.23 10.14
N GLN A 10 19.06 19.21 9.49
CA GLN A 10 18.56 20.56 9.36
C GLN A 10 18.22 20.84 7.88
N PRO A 11 17.18 21.64 7.59
CA PRO A 11 16.85 22.01 6.22
C PRO A 11 18.03 22.66 5.48
N LYS A 12 18.36 22.17 4.28
CA LYS A 12 19.47 22.64 3.46
C LYS A 12 19.07 22.81 1.99
N GLY A 13 19.85 23.57 1.25
CA GLY A 13 19.61 23.82 -0.19
C GLY A 13 18.33 24.59 -0.42
N ASP A 14 17.43 24.03 -1.21
CA ASP A 14 16.13 24.63 -1.54
C ASP A 14 15.08 24.36 -0.44
N GLN A 15 15.35 23.46 0.53
CA GLN A 15 14.37 23.02 1.53
C GLN A 15 13.83 24.17 2.39
N PRO A 16 14.64 25.09 2.97
CA PRO A 16 14.12 26.19 3.79
C PRO A 16 13.10 27.04 3.03
N GLN A 17 13.43 27.42 1.80
CA GLN A 17 12.54 28.23 0.96
C GLN A 17 11.28 27.44 0.54
N ALA A 18 11.41 26.13 0.30
CA ALA A 18 10.28 25.28 -0.04
C ALA A 18 9.30 25.15 1.16
N ILE A 19 9.82 24.95 2.37
CA ILE A 19 9.03 24.90 3.61
C ILE A 19 8.27 26.21 3.78
N GLU A 20 8.97 27.34 3.72
CA GLU A 20 8.39 28.67 3.88
C GLU A 20 7.24 28.93 2.90
N LYS A 21 7.49 28.69 1.59
CA LYS A 21 6.49 28.94 0.54
C LYS A 21 5.25 28.04 0.69
N LEU A 22 5.45 26.74 0.95
CA LEU A 22 4.35 25.80 1.12
C LEU A 22 3.53 26.12 2.37
N THR A 23 4.18 26.47 3.49
CA THR A 23 3.51 26.89 4.72
C THR A 23 2.71 28.15 4.51
N GLN A 24 3.31 29.17 3.91
CA GLN A 24 2.64 30.43 3.59
C GLN A 24 1.41 30.22 2.69
N GLY A 25 1.53 29.37 1.64
CA GLY A 25 0.39 29.06 0.78
C GLY A 25 -0.75 28.38 1.54
N ILE A 26 -0.46 27.48 2.48
CA ILE A 26 -1.48 26.86 3.32
C ILE A 26 -2.15 27.90 4.25
N GLU A 27 -1.37 28.79 4.85
CA GLU A 27 -1.86 29.84 5.74
C GLU A 27 -2.71 30.89 5.03
N THR A 28 -2.35 31.22 3.79
CA THR A 28 -3.11 32.16 2.94
C THR A 28 -4.34 31.51 2.29
N GLY A 29 -4.54 30.20 2.49
CA GLY A 29 -5.73 29.49 2.02
C GLY A 29 -5.63 28.95 0.60
N GLU A 30 -4.44 28.87 0.02
CA GLU A 30 -4.23 28.21 -1.29
C GLU A 30 -4.70 26.74 -1.20
N ARG A 31 -5.58 26.37 -2.11
CA ARG A 31 -6.17 25.01 -2.10
C ARG A 31 -5.21 23.98 -2.68
N TYR A 32 -4.46 24.34 -3.69
CA TYR A 32 -3.56 23.42 -4.40
C TYR A 32 -2.17 24.02 -4.54
N GLN A 33 -1.16 23.26 -4.18
CA GLN A 33 0.24 23.60 -4.35
C GLN A 33 1.00 22.43 -4.94
N THR A 34 2.06 22.69 -5.70
CA THR A 34 2.92 21.65 -6.27
C THR A 34 4.35 21.83 -5.78
N LEU A 35 4.93 20.78 -5.17
CA LEU A 35 6.35 20.67 -4.87
C LEU A 35 7.03 19.85 -5.98
N LEU A 36 7.77 20.53 -6.85
CA LEU A 36 8.66 19.88 -7.82
C LEU A 36 9.95 19.51 -7.12
N GLY A 37 10.06 18.25 -6.68
CA GLY A 37 11.21 17.80 -5.92
C GLY A 37 11.91 16.61 -6.58
N VAL A 38 13.20 16.78 -6.95
CA VAL A 38 13.97 15.69 -7.56
C VAL A 38 14.24 14.56 -6.58
N THR A 39 14.57 13.39 -7.10
CA THR A 39 14.96 12.23 -6.29
C THR A 39 16.19 12.57 -5.45
N GLY A 40 16.13 12.32 -4.13
CA GLY A 40 17.22 12.60 -3.20
C GLY A 40 17.32 14.06 -2.70
N SER A 41 16.37 14.93 -3.05
CA SER A 41 16.33 16.29 -2.50
C SER A 41 15.76 16.37 -1.06
N GLY A 42 15.24 15.26 -0.52
CA GLY A 42 14.65 15.23 0.82
C GLY A 42 13.22 15.74 0.89
N LYS A 43 12.38 15.42 -0.10
CA LYS A 43 10.96 15.81 -0.16
C LYS A 43 10.19 15.45 1.10
N THR A 44 10.36 14.21 1.59
CA THR A 44 9.69 13.72 2.82
C THR A 44 10.02 14.60 4.02
N PHE A 45 11.29 14.99 4.18
CA PHE A 45 11.72 15.87 5.26
C PHE A 45 11.14 17.28 5.13
N THR A 46 11.07 17.81 3.92
CA THR A 46 10.39 19.10 3.64
C THR A 46 8.92 19.04 4.03
N VAL A 47 8.20 17.99 3.61
CA VAL A 47 6.79 17.79 3.98
C VAL A 47 6.62 17.63 5.49
N ALA A 48 7.52 16.92 6.17
CA ALA A 48 7.47 16.78 7.63
C ALA A 48 7.58 18.14 8.33
N ASN A 49 8.49 19.00 7.91
CA ASN A 49 8.61 20.36 8.47
C ASN A 49 7.37 21.22 8.16
N VAL A 50 6.78 21.11 6.97
CA VAL A 50 5.51 21.81 6.67
C VAL A 50 4.39 21.34 7.58
N ILE A 51 4.27 20.04 7.86
CA ILE A 51 3.27 19.48 8.78
C ILE A 51 3.48 20.05 10.20
N GLU A 52 4.74 20.11 10.66
CA GLU A 52 5.07 20.71 11.95
C GLU A 52 4.65 22.19 12.03
N GLU A 53 4.91 22.98 11.00
CA GLU A 53 4.54 24.41 10.99
C GLU A 53 3.02 24.62 10.97
N VAL A 54 2.30 23.90 10.10
CA VAL A 54 0.86 24.12 9.90
C VAL A 54 -0.05 23.44 10.92
N GLN A 55 0.45 22.44 11.64
CA GLN A 55 -0.27 21.77 12.74
C GLN A 55 -1.64 21.19 12.34
N LYS A 56 -1.78 20.65 11.12
CA LYS A 56 -3.03 20.06 10.62
C LYS A 56 -2.96 18.54 10.55
N PRO A 57 -4.04 17.81 10.89
CA PRO A 57 -4.16 16.39 10.56
C PRO A 57 -3.85 16.17 9.09
N THR A 58 -3.00 15.20 8.77
CA THR A 58 -2.47 15.05 7.41
C THR A 58 -2.71 13.65 6.87
N LEU A 59 -3.20 13.59 5.63
CA LEU A 59 -3.26 12.37 4.82
C LEU A 59 -2.15 12.39 3.78
N ILE A 60 -1.28 11.38 3.78
CA ILE A 60 -0.24 11.19 2.78
C ILE A 60 -0.66 10.04 1.87
N LEU A 61 -0.89 10.32 0.60
CA LEU A 61 -1.39 9.38 -0.38
C LEU A 61 -0.27 8.91 -1.30
N ALA A 62 -0.01 7.61 -1.33
CA ALA A 62 0.96 6.95 -2.20
C ALA A 62 0.27 6.02 -3.20
N HIS A 63 0.89 5.78 -4.35
CA HIS A 63 0.29 4.98 -5.41
C HIS A 63 0.34 3.45 -5.15
N ASN A 64 1.24 2.96 -4.28
CA ASN A 64 1.33 1.54 -3.94
C ASN A 64 1.68 1.31 -2.46
N LYS A 65 1.56 0.05 -2.00
CA LYS A 65 1.85 -0.36 -0.62
C LYS A 65 3.32 -0.15 -0.23
N THR A 66 4.26 -0.48 -1.10
CA THR A 66 5.71 -0.40 -0.83
C THR A 66 6.15 1.03 -0.57
N LEU A 67 5.72 1.98 -1.41
CA LEU A 67 6.00 3.40 -1.19
C LEU A 67 5.32 3.91 0.07
N ALA A 68 4.06 3.51 0.32
CA ALA A 68 3.36 3.86 1.54
C ALA A 68 4.09 3.33 2.80
N ALA A 69 4.62 2.09 2.78
CA ALA A 69 5.39 1.53 3.88
C ALA A 69 6.69 2.29 4.13
N GLN A 70 7.39 2.68 3.07
CA GLN A 70 8.59 3.52 3.17
C GLN A 70 8.27 4.87 3.81
N LEU A 71 7.26 5.58 3.30
CA LEU A 71 6.83 6.87 3.84
C LEU A 71 6.37 6.76 5.30
N TYR A 72 5.59 5.72 5.64
CA TYR A 72 5.19 5.46 7.02
C TYR A 72 6.40 5.33 7.94
N SER A 73 7.41 4.55 7.55
CA SER A 73 8.65 4.40 8.34
C SER A 73 9.41 5.72 8.51
N GLU A 74 9.52 6.51 7.43
CA GLU A 74 10.20 7.82 7.47
C GLU A 74 9.43 8.81 8.38
N PHE A 75 8.09 8.92 8.24
CA PHE A 75 7.29 9.79 9.09
C PHE A 75 7.26 9.33 10.55
N LYS A 76 7.25 8.03 10.82
CA LYS A 76 7.35 7.49 12.19
C LYS A 76 8.66 7.87 12.88
N GLN A 77 9.75 7.94 12.10
CA GLN A 77 11.05 8.40 12.62
C GLN A 77 11.05 9.91 12.88
N PHE A 78 10.44 10.71 12.00
CA PHE A 78 10.35 12.16 12.20
C PHE A 78 9.37 12.56 13.32
N PHE A 79 8.33 11.78 13.55
CA PHE A 79 7.27 12.06 14.52
C PHE A 79 7.08 10.91 15.53
N PRO A 80 8.11 10.56 16.32
CA PRO A 80 8.04 9.41 17.22
C PRO A 80 7.01 9.57 18.35
N ASN A 81 6.65 10.80 18.70
CA ASN A 81 5.71 11.13 19.78
C ASN A 81 4.29 11.44 19.29
N ASN A 82 4.06 11.46 17.98
CA ASN A 82 2.76 11.75 17.39
C ASN A 82 2.14 10.48 16.78
N ALA A 83 0.84 10.52 16.47
CA ALA A 83 0.19 9.40 15.81
C ALA A 83 0.57 9.38 14.33
N VAL A 84 1.35 8.41 13.94
CA VAL A 84 1.60 8.08 12.54
C VAL A 84 0.96 6.74 12.27
N GLU A 85 -0.04 6.70 11.40
CA GLU A 85 -0.89 5.56 11.12
C GLU A 85 -0.70 5.07 9.68
N TYR A 86 -0.99 3.78 9.45
CA TYR A 86 -0.81 3.13 8.16
C TYR A 86 -2.12 2.55 7.63
N PHE A 87 -2.54 2.98 6.44
CA PHE A 87 -3.81 2.58 5.86
C PHE A 87 -3.68 2.15 4.40
N VAL A 88 -3.50 0.86 4.19
CA VAL A 88 -3.39 0.24 2.85
C VAL A 88 -4.41 -0.87 2.68
N SER A 89 -4.46 -1.51 1.52
CA SER A 89 -5.25 -2.72 1.33
C SER A 89 -4.75 -3.84 2.25
N TYR A 90 -5.65 -4.46 3.00
CA TYR A 90 -5.33 -5.52 3.99
C TYR A 90 -5.36 -6.94 3.40
N TYR A 91 -5.41 -7.05 2.05
CA TYR A 91 -5.31 -8.33 1.37
C TYR A 91 -3.88 -8.63 0.97
N ASP A 92 -3.38 -9.82 1.34
CA ASP A 92 -2.13 -10.36 0.78
C ASP A 92 -2.36 -10.85 -0.64
N TYR A 93 -3.52 -11.49 -0.86
CA TYR A 93 -4.01 -11.89 -2.15
C TYR A 93 -5.45 -11.43 -2.32
N TYR A 94 -5.80 -10.93 -3.50
CA TYR A 94 -7.16 -10.51 -3.81
C TYR A 94 -7.51 -10.77 -5.27
N GLN A 95 -8.43 -11.72 -5.48
CA GLN A 95 -9.08 -11.95 -6.76
C GLN A 95 -10.54 -11.50 -6.65
N PRO A 96 -10.94 -10.40 -7.28
CA PRO A 96 -12.33 -9.97 -7.26
C PRO A 96 -13.22 -10.94 -8.04
N GLU A 97 -14.45 -11.11 -7.59
CA GLU A 97 -15.45 -11.83 -8.38
C GLU A 97 -15.66 -11.13 -9.73
N ALA A 98 -15.78 -11.91 -10.78
CA ALA A 98 -16.01 -11.39 -12.12
C ALA A 98 -16.79 -12.39 -12.99
N PHE A 99 -17.53 -11.89 -13.97
CA PHE A 99 -18.12 -12.72 -14.99
C PHE A 99 -17.63 -12.28 -16.36
N MET A 100 -17.18 -13.23 -17.16
CA MET A 100 -16.73 -13.02 -18.53
C MET A 100 -17.80 -13.50 -19.51
N PRO A 101 -18.64 -12.62 -20.08
CA PRO A 101 -19.76 -13.02 -20.92
C PRO A 101 -19.37 -13.82 -22.16
N VAL A 102 -18.19 -13.50 -22.75
CA VAL A 102 -17.70 -14.16 -23.98
C VAL A 102 -17.37 -15.63 -23.75
N SER A 103 -16.76 -15.96 -22.63
CA SER A 103 -16.39 -17.36 -22.29
C SER A 103 -17.43 -18.06 -21.41
N GLY A 104 -18.40 -17.33 -20.84
CA GLY A 104 -19.36 -17.85 -19.88
C GLY A 104 -18.75 -18.24 -18.52
N VAL A 105 -17.52 -17.78 -18.23
CA VAL A 105 -16.79 -18.15 -17.02
C VAL A 105 -17.11 -17.16 -15.90
N PHE A 106 -17.55 -17.69 -14.76
CA PHE A 106 -17.62 -16.95 -13.51
C PHE A 106 -16.35 -17.21 -12.69
N ILE A 107 -15.69 -16.14 -12.29
CA ILE A 107 -14.54 -16.14 -11.41
C ILE A 107 -15.03 -15.85 -10.02
N GLU A 108 -14.86 -16.78 -9.11
CA GLU A 108 -15.25 -16.62 -7.72
C GLU A 108 -14.28 -15.68 -7.00
N LYS A 109 -14.80 -14.94 -6.00
CA LYS A 109 -13.98 -14.09 -5.15
C LYS A 109 -13.05 -14.97 -4.32
N ASP A 110 -11.75 -14.71 -4.40
CA ASP A 110 -10.73 -15.37 -3.57
C ASP A 110 -9.85 -14.30 -2.91
N LEU A 111 -9.56 -14.46 -1.63
CA LEU A 111 -8.79 -13.49 -0.87
C LEU A 111 -8.08 -14.13 0.32
N SER A 112 -6.95 -13.55 0.67
CA SER A 112 -6.24 -13.78 1.93
C SER A 112 -6.12 -12.46 2.67
N ILE A 113 -6.62 -12.43 3.91
CA ILE A 113 -6.57 -11.25 4.79
C ILE A 113 -5.30 -11.29 5.60
N ASN A 114 -4.65 -10.14 5.68
CA ASN A 114 -3.52 -9.87 6.56
C ASN A 114 -4.05 -9.22 7.85
N GLU A 115 -4.03 -9.97 8.94
CA GLU A 115 -4.60 -9.55 10.24
C GLU A 115 -3.89 -8.31 10.80
N GLU A 116 -2.59 -8.18 10.60
CA GLU A 116 -1.82 -7.03 11.09
C GLU A 116 -2.17 -5.74 10.32
N LEU A 117 -2.34 -5.83 9.00
CA LEU A 117 -2.81 -4.70 8.20
C LEU A 117 -4.26 -4.33 8.53
N GLU A 118 -5.11 -5.29 8.84
CA GLU A 118 -6.48 -5.03 9.31
C GLU A 118 -6.46 -4.28 10.65
N LYS A 119 -5.63 -4.71 11.59
CA LYS A 119 -5.40 -4.05 12.88
C LYS A 119 -4.92 -2.60 12.69
N MET A 120 -3.94 -2.35 11.80
CA MET A 120 -3.46 -1.00 11.50
C MET A 120 -4.54 -0.11 10.91
N ARG A 121 -5.45 -0.65 10.09
CA ARG A 121 -6.59 0.09 9.56
C ARG A 121 -7.59 0.47 10.65
N LEU A 122 -7.88 -0.45 11.57
CA LEU A 122 -8.72 -0.16 12.74
C LEU A 122 -8.06 0.87 13.66
N SER A 123 -6.75 0.77 13.90
CA SER A 123 -5.98 1.78 14.64
C SER A 123 -6.13 3.16 14.01
N THR A 124 -5.97 3.25 12.67
CA THR A 124 -6.14 4.50 11.93
C THR A 124 -7.52 5.11 12.12
N THR A 125 -8.59 4.34 11.96
CA THR A 125 -9.97 4.84 12.11
C THR A 125 -10.26 5.27 13.54
N SER A 126 -9.77 4.51 14.51
CA SER A 126 -9.90 4.83 15.94
C SER A 126 -9.14 6.11 16.30
N SER A 127 -7.91 6.25 15.83
CA SER A 127 -7.10 7.46 16.04
C SER A 127 -7.76 8.71 15.44
N LEU A 128 -8.29 8.63 14.23
CA LEU A 128 -8.99 9.76 13.57
C LEU A 128 -10.25 10.19 14.35
N LEU A 129 -11.00 9.23 14.91
CA LEU A 129 -12.22 9.52 15.67
C LEU A 129 -11.97 9.81 17.14
N SER A 130 -10.74 9.71 17.65
CA SER A 130 -10.40 10.03 19.04
C SER A 130 -10.43 11.51 19.38
N GLY A 131 -10.59 12.38 18.39
CA GLY A 131 -10.54 13.84 18.54
C GLY A 131 -9.13 14.43 18.61
N ARG A 132 -8.06 13.62 18.55
CA ARG A 132 -6.69 14.13 18.47
C ARG A 132 -6.44 14.75 17.09
N ARG A 133 -5.57 15.76 17.06
CA ARG A 133 -5.27 16.49 15.83
C ARG A 133 -3.85 16.27 15.31
N ASP A 134 -3.01 15.65 16.09
CA ASP A 134 -1.60 15.33 15.76
C ASP A 134 -1.50 13.95 15.10
N ILE A 135 -2.24 13.78 13.98
CA ILE A 135 -2.34 12.50 13.23
C ILE A 135 -1.82 12.68 11.82
N ILE A 136 -0.91 11.80 11.43
CA ILE A 136 -0.47 11.60 10.06
C ILE A 136 -0.92 10.20 9.63
N VAL A 137 -1.72 10.10 8.58
CA VAL A 137 -2.11 8.82 7.98
C VAL A 137 -1.39 8.65 6.66
N VAL A 138 -0.58 7.61 6.54
CA VAL A 138 0.03 7.22 5.27
C VAL A 138 -0.82 6.13 4.64
N ALA A 139 -1.38 6.42 3.46
CA ALA A 139 -2.32 5.53 2.80
C ALA A 139 -1.92 5.23 1.35
N SER A 140 -2.33 4.06 0.87
CA SER A 140 -2.36 3.79 -0.58
C SER A 140 -3.69 4.24 -1.18
N VAL A 141 -3.81 4.20 -2.51
CA VAL A 141 -5.06 4.53 -3.22
C VAL A 141 -6.26 3.68 -2.80
N SER A 142 -6.06 2.60 -2.03
CA SER A 142 -7.15 1.85 -1.42
C SER A 142 -8.02 2.66 -0.45
N CYS A 143 -7.55 3.81 0.02
CA CYS A 143 -8.29 4.71 0.90
C CYS A 143 -9.55 5.33 0.28
N ILE A 144 -9.67 5.31 -1.07
CA ILE A 144 -10.86 5.80 -1.78
C ILE A 144 -11.96 4.75 -1.93
N TYR A 145 -11.71 3.50 -1.52
CA TYR A 145 -12.73 2.45 -1.48
C TYR A 145 -13.61 2.57 -0.25
N GLY A 146 -14.79 1.96 -0.35
CA GLY A 146 -15.76 1.92 0.74
C GLY A 146 -15.23 1.24 1.99
N ILE A 147 -15.44 1.90 3.12
CA ILE A 147 -15.25 1.37 4.47
C ILE A 147 -16.52 1.64 5.30
N GLY A 148 -16.55 1.24 6.57
CA GLY A 148 -17.71 1.45 7.43
C GLY A 148 -18.12 2.93 7.58
N ASN A 149 -19.36 3.14 7.98
CA ASN A 149 -19.90 4.49 8.23
C ASN A 149 -19.27 5.08 9.51
N PRO A 150 -18.56 6.22 9.47
CA PRO A 150 -17.92 6.82 10.65
C PRO A 150 -18.93 7.20 11.74
N VAL A 151 -20.16 7.55 11.39
CA VAL A 151 -21.20 7.88 12.36
C VAL A 151 -21.66 6.64 13.13
N GLU A 152 -21.89 5.52 12.45
CA GLU A 152 -22.24 4.25 13.09
C GLU A 152 -21.07 3.73 13.93
N PHE A 153 -19.84 3.84 13.42
CA PHE A 153 -18.65 3.48 14.19
C PHE A 153 -18.54 4.29 15.48
N GLN A 154 -18.74 5.60 15.42
CA GLN A 154 -18.69 6.49 16.60
C GLN A 154 -19.79 6.20 17.62
N LYS A 155 -21.01 5.84 17.18
CA LYS A 155 -22.11 5.45 18.10
C LYS A 155 -21.80 4.20 18.92
N ASN A 156 -20.98 3.30 18.39
CA ASN A 156 -20.61 2.05 19.04
C ASN A 156 -19.29 2.13 19.83
N VAL A 157 -18.76 3.34 20.03
CA VAL A 157 -17.61 3.59 20.89
C VAL A 157 -18.05 3.54 22.36
N ILE A 158 -17.28 2.81 23.19
CA ILE A 158 -17.55 2.62 24.61
C ILE A 158 -16.57 3.50 25.39
N ALA A 159 -17.07 4.50 26.08
CA ALA A 159 -16.27 5.33 26.98
C ALA A 159 -16.62 4.99 28.42
N ILE A 160 -15.61 4.65 29.23
CA ILE A 160 -15.72 4.33 30.65
C ILE A 160 -14.68 5.08 31.46
N ALA A 161 -14.95 5.33 32.71
CA ALA A 161 -14.05 6.03 33.63
C ALA A 161 -13.99 5.31 34.98
N LYS A 162 -12.89 5.49 35.68
CA LYS A 162 -12.75 5.07 37.07
C LYS A 162 -13.80 5.74 37.96
N ASN A 163 -14.31 5.02 38.93
CA ASN A 163 -15.41 5.40 39.83
C ASN A 163 -16.76 5.58 39.12
N GLN A 164 -16.88 5.19 37.85
CA GLN A 164 -18.14 5.18 37.12
C GLN A 164 -19.02 4.02 37.59
N ILE A 165 -20.29 4.33 37.88
CA ILE A 165 -21.30 3.29 38.17
C ILE A 165 -21.93 2.86 36.86
N ILE A 166 -21.69 1.63 36.47
CA ILE A 166 -22.24 1.02 35.27
C ILE A 166 -22.47 -0.48 35.50
N SER A 167 -23.67 -0.97 35.19
CA SER A 167 -23.94 -2.39 35.31
C SER A 167 -23.00 -3.19 34.40
N ARG A 168 -22.27 -4.15 35.00
CA ARG A 168 -21.37 -5.04 34.29
C ARG A 168 -22.08 -5.75 33.14
N THR A 169 -23.31 -6.25 33.35
CA THR A 169 -24.10 -6.88 32.30
C THR A 169 -24.37 -5.94 31.13
N LYS A 170 -24.68 -4.68 31.39
CA LYS A 170 -24.87 -3.66 30.34
C LYS A 170 -23.59 -3.45 29.53
N LEU A 171 -22.43 -3.34 30.20
CA LEU A 171 -21.14 -3.18 29.52
C LEU A 171 -20.82 -4.38 28.63
N LEU A 172 -21.09 -5.60 29.08
CA LEU A 172 -20.90 -6.82 28.28
C LEU A 172 -21.79 -6.82 27.03
N HIS A 173 -23.06 -6.42 27.16
CA HIS A 173 -23.95 -6.30 26.00
C HIS A 173 -23.44 -5.24 25.00
N THR A 174 -22.93 -4.11 25.51
CA THR A 174 -22.36 -3.07 24.64
C THR A 174 -21.10 -3.55 23.91
N LEU A 175 -20.26 -4.36 24.57
CA LEU A 175 -19.09 -4.98 23.90
C LEU A 175 -19.53 -5.91 22.76
N VAL A 176 -20.55 -6.76 22.99
CA VAL A 176 -21.09 -7.62 21.92
C VAL A 176 -21.69 -6.80 20.78
N GLN A 177 -22.41 -5.73 21.07
CA GLN A 177 -22.91 -4.80 20.05
C GLN A 177 -21.79 -4.13 19.26
N SER A 178 -20.63 -3.88 19.90
CA SER A 178 -19.42 -3.35 19.28
C SER A 178 -18.56 -4.46 18.62
N LEU A 179 -19.14 -5.64 18.37
CA LEU A 179 -18.57 -6.80 17.68
C LEU A 179 -17.43 -7.50 18.43
N TYR A 180 -17.32 -7.33 19.75
CA TYR A 180 -16.42 -8.16 20.56
C TYR A 180 -17.06 -9.49 20.88
N SER A 181 -16.28 -10.58 20.84
CA SER A 181 -16.72 -11.93 21.17
C SER A 181 -16.27 -12.33 22.57
N ARG A 182 -17.15 -12.99 23.34
CA ARG A 182 -16.77 -13.59 24.62
C ARG A 182 -15.97 -14.87 24.39
N THR A 183 -14.84 -15.00 25.06
CA THR A 183 -14.03 -16.22 25.03
C THR A 183 -13.73 -16.74 26.42
N GLU A 184 -13.62 -18.08 26.53
CA GLU A 184 -13.13 -18.80 27.73
C GLU A 184 -11.84 -19.59 27.36
N ALA A 185 -11.49 -19.63 26.07
CA ALA A 185 -10.34 -20.33 25.52
C ALA A 185 -9.19 -19.35 25.24
N GLU A 186 -8.79 -19.24 23.98
CA GLU A 186 -7.70 -18.36 23.55
C GLU A 186 -8.14 -16.89 23.55
N PHE A 187 -7.30 -16.03 24.12
CA PHE A 187 -7.56 -14.61 24.24
C PHE A 187 -6.89 -13.87 23.08
N THR A 188 -7.61 -13.73 21.98
CA THR A 188 -7.17 -13.13 20.73
C THR A 188 -7.76 -11.72 20.54
N PRO A 189 -7.25 -10.88 19.61
CA PRO A 189 -7.82 -9.56 19.31
C PRO A 189 -9.33 -9.64 19.01
N GLY A 190 -10.08 -8.64 19.45
CA GLY A 190 -11.54 -8.60 19.30
C GLY A 190 -12.32 -9.43 20.31
N ASN A 191 -11.65 -10.00 21.33
CA ASN A 191 -12.29 -10.80 22.36
C ASN A 191 -12.30 -10.13 23.73
N PHE A 192 -13.26 -10.52 24.55
CA PHE A 192 -13.27 -10.21 25.99
C PHE A 192 -13.49 -11.46 26.81
N ARG A 193 -13.04 -11.44 28.05
CA ARG A 193 -13.26 -12.51 29.01
C ARG A 193 -13.49 -11.96 30.42
N ILE A 194 -14.14 -12.77 31.26
CA ILE A 194 -14.48 -12.39 32.64
C ILE A 194 -13.80 -13.37 33.59
N LYS A 195 -13.11 -12.85 34.59
CA LYS A 195 -12.50 -13.59 35.69
C LYS A 195 -12.91 -12.98 37.01
N GLY A 196 -13.92 -13.56 37.69
CA GLY A 196 -14.46 -12.98 38.90
C GLY A 196 -15.08 -11.61 38.67
N ASP A 197 -14.57 -10.61 39.34
CA ASP A 197 -15.00 -9.19 39.20
C ASP A 197 -14.15 -8.39 38.21
N THR A 198 -13.30 -9.08 37.45
CA THR A 198 -12.42 -8.47 36.44
C THR A 198 -12.91 -8.78 35.03
N LEU A 199 -13.11 -7.75 34.23
CA LEU A 199 -13.35 -7.83 32.80
C LEU A 199 -12.04 -7.53 32.06
N GLU A 200 -11.57 -8.45 31.24
CA GLU A 200 -10.42 -8.25 30.35
C GLU A 200 -10.93 -8.10 28.90
N VAL A 201 -10.45 -7.06 28.20
CA VAL A 201 -10.81 -6.76 26.80
C VAL A 201 -9.54 -6.64 25.98
N TYR A 202 -9.46 -7.41 24.88
CA TYR A 202 -8.35 -7.29 23.92
C TYR A 202 -8.85 -6.62 22.63
N PRO A 203 -8.54 -5.32 22.43
CA PRO A 203 -8.98 -4.59 21.24
C PRO A 203 -8.36 -5.15 19.96
N SER A 204 -9.11 -5.09 18.86
CA SER A 204 -8.61 -5.49 17.53
C SER A 204 -7.60 -4.50 16.94
N TYR A 205 -7.43 -3.32 17.53
CA TYR A 205 -6.60 -2.21 17.03
C TYR A 205 -5.36 -1.93 17.89
N ALA A 206 -5.14 -2.68 18.98
CA ALA A 206 -4.04 -2.45 19.91
C ALA A 206 -3.20 -3.71 20.14
N ASP A 207 -1.98 -3.53 20.64
CA ASP A 207 -1.09 -4.63 21.04
C ASP A 207 -1.37 -5.09 22.47
N ASP A 208 -1.84 -4.18 23.31
CA ASP A 208 -2.08 -4.39 24.72
C ASP A 208 -3.56 -4.62 24.99
N ALA A 209 -3.88 -5.38 26.03
CA ALA A 209 -5.23 -5.60 26.50
C ALA A 209 -5.53 -4.72 27.74
N TYR A 210 -6.81 -4.55 28.02
CA TYR A 210 -7.29 -3.77 29.16
C TYR A 210 -7.91 -4.66 30.20
N ARG A 211 -7.70 -4.33 31.49
CA ARG A 211 -8.39 -4.88 32.66
C ARG A 211 -9.24 -3.81 33.30
N ILE A 212 -10.47 -4.16 33.57
CA ILE A 212 -11.45 -3.32 34.23
C ILE A 212 -11.90 -4.06 35.48
N HIS A 213 -11.52 -3.55 36.63
CA HIS A 213 -11.87 -4.12 37.95
C HIS A 213 -13.16 -3.50 38.44
N PHE A 214 -14.10 -4.36 38.84
CA PHE A 214 -15.39 -3.96 39.36
C PHE A 214 -15.50 -4.23 40.86
N PHE A 215 -16.11 -3.29 41.57
CA PHE A 215 -16.66 -3.54 42.90
C PHE A 215 -18.18 -3.37 42.83
N GLY A 216 -18.90 -4.50 42.68
CA GLY A 216 -20.30 -4.47 42.31
C GLY A 216 -20.54 -3.91 40.93
N ASP A 217 -21.24 -2.79 40.82
CA ASP A 217 -21.47 -2.06 39.56
C ASP A 217 -20.58 -0.80 39.42
N GLU A 218 -19.60 -0.60 40.31
CA GLU A 218 -18.63 0.49 40.23
C GLU A 218 -17.31 0.02 39.61
N ILE A 219 -16.74 0.80 38.71
CA ILE A 219 -15.39 0.57 38.15
C ILE A 219 -14.36 1.10 39.14
N GLU A 220 -13.67 0.20 39.84
CA GLU A 220 -12.67 0.54 40.84
C GLU A 220 -11.31 0.94 40.19
N GLU A 221 -10.88 0.21 39.17
CA GLU A 221 -9.60 0.45 38.51
C GLU A 221 -9.67 0.05 37.04
N ILE A 222 -8.92 0.78 36.21
CA ILE A 222 -8.72 0.47 34.79
C ILE A 222 -7.22 0.43 34.52
N GLU A 223 -6.73 -0.66 33.94
CA GLU A 223 -5.31 -0.81 33.59
C GLU A 223 -5.11 -1.43 32.21
N SER A 224 -4.03 -1.04 31.53
CA SER A 224 -3.51 -1.76 30.38
C SER A 224 -2.45 -2.76 30.81
N PHE A 225 -2.36 -3.90 30.15
CA PHE A 225 -1.41 -4.94 30.48
C PHE A 225 -0.88 -5.65 29.23
N ASP A 226 0.37 -6.09 29.34
CA ASP A 226 1.03 -6.91 28.33
C ASP A 226 0.52 -8.35 28.38
N LEU A 227 0.08 -8.88 27.25
CA LEU A 227 -0.53 -10.22 27.15
C LEU A 227 0.44 -11.36 27.48
N LYS A 228 1.72 -11.22 27.13
CA LYS A 228 2.72 -12.28 27.30
C LYS A 228 3.18 -12.38 28.75
N THR A 229 3.38 -11.22 29.38
CA THR A 229 3.93 -11.14 30.76
C THR A 229 2.85 -10.94 31.81
N SER A 230 1.63 -10.57 31.41
CA SER A 230 0.50 -10.17 32.28
C SER A 230 0.84 -8.97 33.19
N LYS A 231 1.93 -8.26 32.92
CA LYS A 231 2.34 -7.07 33.70
C LYS A 231 1.50 -5.86 33.33
N VAL A 232 1.13 -5.09 34.32
CA VAL A 232 0.49 -3.80 34.14
C VAL A 232 1.48 -2.84 33.47
N ILE A 233 1.03 -2.19 32.39
CA ILE A 233 1.79 -1.17 31.67
C ILE A 233 1.42 0.20 32.22
N GLU A 234 0.13 0.52 32.27
CA GLU A 234 -0.37 1.82 32.72
C GLU A 234 -1.71 1.67 33.46
N ARG A 235 -1.94 2.54 34.43
CA ARG A 235 -3.24 2.74 35.11
C ARG A 235 -3.91 3.99 34.57
N MET A 236 -5.19 3.89 34.22
CA MET A 236 -5.92 4.91 33.50
C MET A 236 -7.12 5.41 34.29
N GLU A 237 -7.38 6.71 34.22
CA GLU A 237 -8.61 7.30 34.78
C GLU A 237 -9.80 7.16 33.84
N GLN A 238 -9.56 7.03 32.53
CA GLN A 238 -10.57 6.88 31.48
C GLN A 238 -10.08 5.91 30.40
N LEU A 239 -11.01 5.14 29.84
CA LEU A 239 -10.74 4.23 28.74
C LEU A 239 -11.80 4.39 27.66
N THR A 240 -11.36 4.49 26.42
CA THR A 240 -12.22 4.46 25.24
C THR A 240 -11.96 3.17 24.46
N ILE A 241 -12.99 2.34 24.30
CA ILE A 241 -12.92 1.10 23.52
C ILE A 241 -13.68 1.32 22.23
N TYR A 242 -12.98 1.18 21.09
CA TYR A 242 -13.56 1.28 19.75
C TYR A 242 -14.09 -0.07 19.29
N PRO A 243 -15.03 -0.13 18.33
CA PRO A 243 -15.55 -1.38 17.79
C PRO A 243 -14.45 -2.33 17.27
N ALA A 244 -14.69 -3.62 17.40
CA ALA A 244 -13.74 -4.64 16.97
C ALA A 244 -13.64 -4.79 15.44
N ASN A 245 -14.57 -4.19 14.68
CA ASN A 245 -14.57 -4.22 13.21
C ASN A 245 -15.05 -2.86 12.66
N MET A 246 -14.53 -2.46 11.49
CA MET A 246 -14.92 -1.22 10.81
C MET A 246 -16.36 -1.22 10.29
N PHE A 247 -16.94 -2.39 10.03
CA PHE A 247 -18.29 -2.55 9.49
C PHE A 247 -19.31 -2.87 10.59
N VAL A 248 -19.33 -2.05 11.64
CA VAL A 248 -20.33 -2.16 12.71
C VAL A 248 -21.65 -1.53 12.26
N THR A 249 -22.75 -2.26 12.47
CA THR A 249 -24.11 -1.82 12.10
C THR A 249 -25.06 -2.11 13.27
N SER A 250 -25.92 -1.14 13.59
CA SER A 250 -26.90 -1.35 14.68
C SER A 250 -27.93 -2.43 14.30
N PRO A 251 -28.50 -3.16 15.29
CA PRO A 251 -29.53 -4.18 15.02
C PRO A 251 -30.75 -3.63 14.24
N ASP A 252 -31.17 -2.42 14.53
CA ASP A 252 -32.31 -1.78 13.84
C ASP A 252 -31.97 -1.48 12.37
N THR A 253 -30.76 -0.99 12.11
CA THR A 253 -30.26 -0.75 10.75
C THR A 253 -30.13 -2.05 9.99
N LEU A 254 -29.68 -3.13 10.63
CA LEU A 254 -29.56 -4.47 10.03
C LEU A 254 -30.92 -5.02 9.59
N GLN A 255 -31.95 -4.91 10.46
CA GLN A 255 -33.31 -5.35 10.12
C GLN A 255 -33.90 -4.56 8.95
N SER A 256 -33.69 -3.23 8.94
CA SER A 256 -34.09 -2.37 7.85
C SER A 256 -33.38 -2.72 6.55
N ALA A 257 -32.09 -3.04 6.60
CA ALA A 257 -31.28 -3.47 5.47
C ALA A 257 -31.79 -4.80 4.88
N ILE A 258 -32.06 -5.80 5.73
CA ILE A 258 -32.59 -7.11 5.31
C ILE A 258 -33.93 -6.92 4.57
N TRP A 259 -34.82 -6.10 5.11
CA TRP A 259 -36.11 -5.80 4.45
C TRP A 259 -35.90 -5.12 3.09
N ALA A 260 -35.04 -4.11 2.99
CA ALA A 260 -34.73 -3.39 1.76
C ALA A 260 -34.11 -4.30 0.69
N ILE A 261 -33.18 -5.19 1.08
CA ILE A 261 -32.59 -6.19 0.19
C ILE A 261 -33.67 -7.11 -0.38
N GLN A 262 -34.60 -7.58 0.45
CA GLN A 262 -35.71 -8.43 -0.01
C GLN A 262 -36.61 -7.72 -1.02
N GLN A 263 -36.95 -6.44 -0.78
CA GLN A 263 -37.77 -5.66 -1.70
C GLN A 263 -37.08 -5.48 -3.06
N ASP A 264 -35.78 -5.16 -3.06
CA ASP A 264 -35.02 -4.98 -4.30
C ASP A 264 -34.78 -6.32 -5.02
N LEU A 265 -34.65 -7.44 -4.27
CA LEU A 265 -34.58 -8.78 -4.85
C LEU A 265 -35.86 -9.09 -5.66
N VAL A 266 -37.05 -8.90 -5.07
CA VAL A 266 -38.32 -9.15 -5.75
C VAL A 266 -38.40 -8.34 -7.03
N LYS A 267 -38.14 -7.04 -6.97
CA LYS A 267 -38.16 -6.14 -8.15
C LYS A 267 -37.21 -6.63 -9.24
N GLN A 268 -35.99 -7.01 -8.88
CA GLN A 268 -34.98 -7.41 -9.87
C GLN A 268 -35.28 -8.79 -10.48
N VAL A 269 -35.81 -9.71 -9.69
CA VAL A 269 -36.25 -11.04 -10.17
C VAL A 269 -37.44 -10.90 -11.14
N ASP A 270 -38.41 -10.07 -10.81
CA ASP A 270 -39.55 -9.80 -11.69
C ASP A 270 -39.10 -9.13 -13.01
N TYR A 271 -38.22 -8.15 -12.93
CA TYR A 271 -37.60 -7.54 -14.11
C TYR A 271 -36.90 -8.57 -15.01
N PHE A 272 -36.11 -9.49 -14.45
CA PHE A 272 -35.47 -10.54 -15.26
C PHE A 272 -36.46 -11.50 -15.88
N LYS A 273 -37.53 -11.85 -15.17
CA LYS A 273 -38.61 -12.70 -15.73
C LYS A 273 -39.33 -12.01 -16.89
N GLU A 274 -39.64 -10.71 -16.76
CA GLU A 274 -40.31 -9.91 -17.83
C GLU A 274 -39.47 -9.84 -19.11
N ILE A 275 -38.14 -9.71 -19.00
CA ILE A 275 -37.24 -9.67 -20.16
C ILE A 275 -36.77 -11.06 -20.63
N GLY A 276 -37.35 -12.15 -20.07
CA GLY A 276 -37.05 -13.53 -20.48
C GLY A 276 -35.73 -14.11 -19.95
N LYS A 277 -35.03 -13.44 -19.03
CA LYS A 277 -33.78 -13.90 -18.37
C LYS A 277 -34.07 -14.79 -17.16
N HIS A 278 -34.68 -15.95 -17.37
CA HIS A 278 -35.16 -16.83 -16.29
C HIS A 278 -34.00 -17.48 -15.51
N LEU A 279 -32.84 -17.76 -16.14
CA LEU A 279 -31.66 -18.32 -15.47
C LEU A 279 -31.03 -17.27 -14.54
N GLU A 280 -30.92 -16.04 -14.98
CA GLU A 280 -30.42 -14.92 -14.19
C GLU A 280 -31.34 -14.63 -13.00
N ALA A 281 -32.65 -14.67 -13.21
CA ALA A 281 -33.65 -14.49 -12.17
C ALA A 281 -33.47 -15.57 -11.06
N LYS A 282 -33.40 -16.85 -11.45
CA LYS A 282 -33.22 -17.95 -10.51
C LYS A 282 -31.90 -17.87 -9.74
N ARG A 283 -30.81 -17.58 -10.44
CA ARG A 283 -29.47 -17.45 -9.83
C ARG A 283 -29.43 -16.34 -8.80
N LEU A 284 -29.99 -15.18 -9.14
CA LEU A 284 -30.04 -14.03 -8.23
C LEU A 284 -30.87 -14.34 -6.99
N GLU A 285 -32.03 -14.98 -7.18
CA GLU A 285 -32.94 -15.34 -6.11
C GLU A 285 -32.30 -16.34 -5.12
N GLU A 286 -31.70 -17.42 -5.63
CA GLU A 286 -31.02 -18.43 -4.82
C GLU A 286 -29.83 -17.82 -4.05
N ARG A 287 -28.98 -17.06 -4.72
CA ARG A 287 -27.79 -16.45 -4.10
C ARG A 287 -28.18 -15.43 -3.03
N THR A 288 -29.11 -14.52 -3.33
CA THR A 288 -29.47 -13.47 -2.39
C THR A 288 -30.21 -14.01 -1.17
N ASN A 289 -31.06 -15.02 -1.34
CA ASN A 289 -31.71 -15.68 -0.20
C ASN A 289 -30.70 -16.39 0.71
N PHE A 290 -29.72 -17.08 0.14
CA PHE A 290 -28.62 -17.68 0.90
C PHE A 290 -27.83 -16.63 1.66
N ASP A 291 -27.43 -15.53 1.02
CA ASP A 291 -26.71 -14.41 1.64
C ASP A 291 -27.54 -13.79 2.81
N LEU A 292 -28.86 -13.64 2.64
CA LEU A 292 -29.77 -13.14 3.68
C LEU A 292 -29.92 -14.10 4.87
N GLU A 293 -29.90 -15.40 4.63
CA GLU A 293 -29.91 -16.41 5.69
C GLU A 293 -28.62 -16.31 6.51
N MET A 294 -27.46 -16.26 5.86
CA MET A 294 -26.18 -16.08 6.52
C MET A 294 -26.11 -14.78 7.35
N ILE A 295 -26.61 -13.66 6.80
CA ILE A 295 -26.65 -12.38 7.52
C ILE A 295 -27.54 -12.46 8.76
N ARG A 296 -28.69 -13.18 8.72
CA ARG A 296 -29.58 -13.34 9.88
C ARG A 296 -28.95 -14.20 10.98
N GLU A 297 -28.32 -15.31 10.60
CA GLU A 297 -27.80 -16.29 11.54
C GLU A 297 -26.41 -15.89 12.10
N LEU A 298 -25.54 -15.35 11.25
CA LEU A 298 -24.14 -15.07 11.57
C LEU A 298 -23.80 -13.57 11.62
N GLY A 299 -24.72 -12.70 11.20
CA GLY A 299 -24.43 -11.27 11.02
C GLY A 299 -23.54 -10.94 9.82
N TYR A 300 -23.15 -11.93 9.02
CA TYR A 300 -22.17 -11.81 7.93
C TYR A 300 -22.47 -12.78 6.78
N CYS A 301 -22.10 -12.42 5.55
CA CYS A 301 -22.07 -13.34 4.40
C CYS A 301 -20.84 -13.05 3.51
N SER A 302 -20.47 -14.03 2.69
CA SER A 302 -19.40 -13.83 1.70
C SER A 302 -19.84 -12.80 0.65
N GLY A 303 -19.05 -11.72 0.51
CA GLY A 303 -19.39 -10.60 -0.36
C GLY A 303 -20.39 -9.61 0.25
N ILE A 304 -20.46 -9.52 1.58
CA ILE A 304 -21.33 -8.57 2.30
C ILE A 304 -21.19 -7.13 1.84
N GLU A 305 -20.01 -6.76 1.33
CA GLU A 305 -19.76 -5.44 0.76
C GLU A 305 -20.67 -5.09 -0.41
N ASN A 306 -21.24 -6.07 -1.12
CA ASN A 306 -22.21 -5.84 -2.19
C ASN A 306 -23.56 -5.33 -1.66
N TYR A 307 -23.77 -5.45 -0.35
CA TYR A 307 -24.96 -4.96 0.36
C TYR A 307 -24.67 -3.69 1.18
N SER A 308 -23.47 -3.10 1.08
CA SER A 308 -23.02 -1.96 1.88
C SER A 308 -23.98 -0.77 1.83
N ARG A 309 -24.60 -0.50 0.67
CA ARG A 309 -25.60 0.57 0.52
C ARG A 309 -26.73 0.44 1.54
N TYR A 310 -27.28 -0.77 1.72
CA TYR A 310 -28.37 -1.01 2.67
C TYR A 310 -27.89 -0.97 4.12
N LEU A 311 -26.71 -1.53 4.39
CA LEU A 311 -26.11 -1.53 5.73
C LEU A 311 -25.71 -0.12 6.21
N ASP A 312 -25.35 0.76 5.29
CA ASP A 312 -25.04 2.17 5.56
C ASP A 312 -26.28 3.08 5.55
N GLY A 313 -27.45 2.59 5.15
CA GLY A 313 -28.66 3.38 4.96
C GLY A 313 -28.56 4.44 3.85
N ARG A 314 -27.70 4.22 2.85
CA ARG A 314 -27.47 5.17 1.76
C ARG A 314 -28.50 5.03 0.63
N GLU A 315 -28.80 6.16 -0.02
CA GLU A 315 -29.60 6.17 -1.25
C GLU A 315 -28.82 5.56 -2.44
N ALA A 316 -29.56 5.01 -3.41
CA ALA A 316 -28.99 4.45 -4.63
C ALA A 316 -28.18 5.49 -5.41
N GLY A 317 -27.00 5.09 -5.90
CA GLY A 317 -26.09 5.96 -6.66
C GLY A 317 -25.22 6.89 -5.83
N THR A 318 -25.43 6.99 -4.51
CA THR A 318 -24.57 7.80 -3.64
C THR A 318 -23.20 7.14 -3.45
N ARG A 319 -22.18 7.96 -3.18
CA ARG A 319 -20.84 7.45 -2.92
C ARG A 319 -20.75 6.68 -1.60
N PRO A 320 -19.90 5.66 -1.48
CA PRO A 320 -19.64 5.01 -0.19
C PRO A 320 -18.87 5.94 0.76
N PHE A 321 -18.93 5.64 2.04
CA PHE A 321 -18.00 6.21 3.01
C PHE A 321 -16.62 5.64 2.78
N CYS A 322 -15.59 6.49 2.85
CA CYS A 322 -14.20 6.10 2.67
C CYS A 322 -13.32 6.72 3.79
N LEU A 323 -12.03 6.49 3.75
CA LEU A 323 -11.12 7.03 4.78
C LEU A 323 -11.20 8.55 4.92
N LEU A 324 -11.43 9.28 3.82
CA LEU A 324 -11.52 10.73 3.85
C LEU A 324 -12.71 11.25 4.70
N ASP A 325 -13.76 10.45 4.89
CA ASP A 325 -14.91 10.80 5.73
C ASP A 325 -14.59 10.77 7.24
N TYR A 326 -13.49 10.12 7.62
CA TYR A 326 -13.03 10.08 9.01
C TYR A 326 -12.16 11.28 9.40
N PHE A 327 -11.64 12.02 8.40
CA PHE A 327 -10.82 13.19 8.63
C PHE A 327 -11.66 14.41 9.03
N PRO A 328 -11.10 15.32 9.85
CA PRO A 328 -11.70 16.63 10.06
C PRO A 328 -11.65 17.45 8.75
N LYS A 329 -12.59 18.39 8.59
CA LYS A 329 -12.76 19.15 7.33
C LYS A 329 -11.52 19.97 6.90
N ASP A 330 -10.67 20.33 7.83
CA ASP A 330 -9.50 21.21 7.63
C ASP A 330 -8.18 20.44 7.49
N PHE A 331 -8.25 19.15 7.18
CA PHE A 331 -7.05 18.32 6.99
C PHE A 331 -6.21 18.74 5.76
N LEU A 332 -4.92 18.45 5.85
CA LEU A 332 -3.98 18.60 4.76
C LEU A 332 -3.84 17.27 4.00
N MET A 333 -3.91 17.28 2.69
CA MET A 333 -3.61 16.13 1.84
C MET A 333 -2.26 16.33 1.15
N VAL A 334 -1.40 15.35 1.24
CA VAL A 334 -0.14 15.29 0.48
C VAL A 334 -0.21 14.11 -0.48
N VAL A 335 -0.10 14.34 -1.76
CA VAL A 335 -0.13 13.30 -2.79
C VAL A 335 1.28 13.07 -3.30
N ASP A 336 1.90 11.98 -2.85
CA ASP A 336 3.25 11.64 -3.27
C ASP A 336 3.24 10.94 -4.63
N GLU A 337 4.29 11.18 -5.43
CA GLU A 337 4.39 10.81 -6.85
C GLU A 337 3.06 11.08 -7.58
N SER A 338 2.55 12.31 -7.41
CA SER A 338 1.19 12.73 -7.78
C SER A 338 0.82 12.41 -9.23
N HIS A 339 1.74 12.54 -10.17
CA HIS A 339 1.56 12.22 -11.58
C HIS A 339 1.15 10.75 -11.86
N VAL A 340 1.53 9.82 -10.97
CA VAL A 340 1.11 8.42 -11.01
C VAL A 340 -0.13 8.20 -10.15
N THR A 341 -0.10 8.69 -8.91
CA THR A 341 -1.15 8.49 -7.91
C THR A 341 -2.51 9.00 -8.41
N LEU A 342 -2.57 10.22 -8.95
CA LEU A 342 -3.81 10.80 -9.47
C LEU A 342 -4.34 10.06 -10.70
N SER A 343 -3.43 9.65 -11.60
CA SER A 343 -3.82 8.84 -12.78
C SER A 343 -4.43 7.51 -12.35
N GLN A 344 -3.94 6.90 -11.28
CA GLN A 344 -4.47 5.66 -10.74
C GLN A 344 -5.83 5.86 -10.08
N VAL A 345 -6.00 6.92 -9.27
CA VAL A 345 -7.31 7.29 -8.69
C VAL A 345 -8.35 7.48 -9.79
N HIS A 346 -7.99 8.16 -10.87
CA HIS A 346 -8.90 8.39 -12.00
C HIS A 346 -9.33 7.08 -12.69
N ALA A 347 -8.43 6.12 -12.86
CA ALA A 347 -8.69 4.86 -13.57
C ALA A 347 -9.52 3.85 -12.75
N MET A 348 -9.48 3.90 -11.40
CA MET A 348 -10.06 2.86 -10.55
C MET A 348 -11.56 2.69 -10.72
N TYR A 349 -12.31 3.78 -10.79
CA TYR A 349 -13.77 3.72 -10.91
C TYR A 349 -14.24 2.98 -12.18
N GLY A 350 -13.64 3.27 -13.33
CA GLY A 350 -14.02 2.67 -14.61
C GLY A 350 -13.85 1.15 -14.65
N GLY A 351 -12.73 0.66 -14.13
CA GLY A 351 -12.45 -0.78 -14.06
C GLY A 351 -13.39 -1.54 -13.14
N ASP A 352 -13.65 -1.01 -11.95
CA ASP A 352 -14.59 -1.62 -10.99
C ASP A 352 -16.02 -1.65 -11.52
N ARG A 353 -16.47 -0.54 -12.14
CA ARG A 353 -17.80 -0.42 -12.73
C ARG A 353 -18.05 -1.46 -13.82
N SER A 354 -17.17 -1.56 -14.80
CA SER A 354 -17.32 -2.51 -15.91
C SER A 354 -17.45 -3.96 -15.45
N ARG A 355 -16.66 -4.34 -14.44
CA ARG A 355 -16.73 -5.67 -13.84
C ARG A 355 -18.09 -5.92 -13.16
N LYS A 356 -18.59 -4.97 -12.39
CA LYS A 356 -19.86 -5.08 -11.66
C LYS A 356 -21.10 -5.00 -12.55
N GLU A 357 -21.05 -4.23 -13.63
CA GLU A 357 -22.12 -4.22 -14.64
C GLU A 357 -22.40 -5.64 -15.15
N ASN A 358 -21.36 -6.41 -15.49
CA ASN A 358 -21.51 -7.81 -15.89
C ASN A 358 -22.14 -8.68 -14.78
N LEU A 359 -21.70 -8.52 -13.53
CA LEU A 359 -22.23 -9.30 -12.40
C LEU A 359 -23.73 -9.02 -12.17
N VAL A 360 -24.17 -7.78 -12.33
CA VAL A 360 -25.58 -7.38 -12.18
C VAL A 360 -26.40 -7.83 -13.40
N GLU A 361 -25.91 -7.60 -14.61
CA GLU A 361 -26.63 -7.92 -15.85
C GLU A 361 -26.89 -9.43 -16.02
N TYR A 362 -25.98 -10.27 -15.52
CA TYR A 362 -26.08 -11.73 -15.59
C TYR A 362 -26.58 -12.38 -14.30
N GLY A 363 -27.19 -11.61 -13.39
CA GLY A 363 -27.88 -12.10 -12.21
C GLY A 363 -26.99 -12.73 -11.11
N PHE A 364 -25.73 -12.34 -11.02
CA PHE A 364 -24.84 -12.75 -9.93
C PHE A 364 -24.97 -11.85 -8.69
N ARG A 365 -25.30 -10.56 -8.89
CA ARG A 365 -25.47 -9.58 -7.81
C ARG A 365 -26.66 -8.65 -8.07
N LEU A 366 -27.22 -8.12 -6.96
CA LEU A 366 -28.22 -7.05 -7.02
C LEU A 366 -27.62 -5.75 -7.58
N PRO A 367 -28.44 -4.86 -8.17
CA PRO A 367 -27.98 -3.53 -8.62
C PRO A 367 -27.24 -2.71 -7.55
N ALA A 368 -27.55 -2.92 -6.28
CA ALA A 368 -26.86 -2.29 -5.15
C ALA A 368 -25.35 -2.56 -5.10
N ALA A 369 -24.88 -3.66 -5.68
CA ALA A 369 -23.45 -3.97 -5.78
C ALA A 369 -22.68 -2.87 -6.54
N MET A 370 -23.35 -2.13 -7.44
CA MET A 370 -22.77 -1.00 -8.16
C MET A 370 -22.41 0.19 -7.23
N ASP A 371 -23.07 0.28 -6.06
CA ASP A 371 -22.86 1.36 -5.10
C ASP A 371 -21.71 1.05 -4.09
N ASN A 372 -21.20 -0.16 -4.10
CA ASN A 372 -19.93 -0.51 -3.43
C ASN A 372 -18.78 -0.28 -4.42
N ARG A 373 -18.28 0.90 -4.51
CA ARG A 373 -17.33 1.34 -5.53
C ARG A 373 -16.27 2.28 -4.98
N PRO A 374 -15.12 2.43 -5.63
CA PRO A 374 -14.23 3.55 -5.29
C PRO A 374 -14.91 4.88 -5.59
N LEU A 375 -14.39 5.95 -5.01
CA LEU A 375 -14.83 7.30 -5.37
C LEU A 375 -14.62 7.54 -6.87
N LYS A 376 -15.54 8.30 -7.48
CA LYS A 376 -15.25 8.95 -8.75
C LYS A 376 -14.22 10.04 -8.53
N PHE A 377 -13.51 10.42 -9.60
CA PHE A 377 -12.44 11.42 -9.47
C PHE A 377 -12.98 12.77 -8.97
N GLU A 378 -14.14 13.20 -9.45
CA GLU A 378 -14.80 14.44 -9.03
C GLU A 378 -15.25 14.39 -7.56
N GLU A 379 -15.66 13.21 -7.07
CA GLU A 379 -16.00 13.01 -5.66
C GLU A 379 -14.75 13.10 -4.80
N PHE A 380 -13.64 12.50 -5.25
CA PHE A 380 -12.33 12.61 -4.59
C PHE A 380 -11.84 14.05 -4.52
N GLU A 381 -11.97 14.83 -5.61
CA GLU A 381 -11.63 16.26 -5.60
C GLU A 381 -12.50 17.07 -4.63
N ALA A 382 -13.81 16.79 -4.61
CA ALA A 382 -14.74 17.52 -3.76
C ALA A 382 -14.49 17.35 -2.26
N MET A 383 -13.87 16.22 -1.87
CA MET A 383 -13.52 15.93 -0.48
C MET A 383 -12.18 16.54 -0.02
N GLN A 384 -11.40 17.07 -0.93
CA GLN A 384 -10.11 17.71 -0.62
C GLN A 384 -10.33 19.10 -0.03
N ASN A 385 -9.57 19.43 1.02
CA ASN A 385 -9.50 20.78 1.57
C ASN A 385 -8.28 21.51 0.97
N GLN A 386 -7.08 21.24 1.45
CA GLN A 386 -5.83 21.76 0.93
C GLN A 386 -4.92 20.61 0.51
N VAL A 387 -4.25 20.73 -0.64
CA VAL A 387 -3.46 19.64 -1.23
C VAL A 387 -2.07 20.14 -1.63
N ILE A 388 -1.06 19.38 -1.26
CA ILE A 388 0.30 19.49 -1.80
C ILE A 388 0.54 18.30 -2.73
N TYR A 389 0.73 18.55 -4.01
CA TYR A 389 1.20 17.57 -4.97
C TYR A 389 2.72 17.49 -4.94
N VAL A 390 3.26 16.31 -4.70
CA VAL A 390 4.70 16.08 -4.62
C VAL A 390 5.14 15.22 -5.79
N SER A 391 6.02 15.70 -6.64
CA SER A 391 6.51 14.96 -7.79
C SER A 391 7.85 15.48 -8.29
N ALA A 392 8.69 14.61 -8.85
CA ALA A 392 9.86 15.01 -9.63
C ALA A 392 9.49 15.45 -11.06
N THR A 393 8.33 15.02 -11.55
CA THR A 393 7.82 15.26 -12.90
C THR A 393 6.31 15.50 -12.87
N PRO A 394 5.82 16.64 -12.35
CA PRO A 394 4.40 16.93 -12.25
C PRO A 394 3.69 16.78 -13.59
N ALA A 395 2.45 16.31 -13.58
CA ALA A 395 1.61 16.20 -14.77
C ALA A 395 0.87 17.52 -15.05
N ASP A 396 0.21 17.56 -16.20
CA ASP A 396 -0.51 18.78 -16.62
C ASP A 396 -1.66 19.11 -15.68
N TYR A 397 -2.27 18.09 -15.07
CA TYR A 397 -3.34 18.25 -14.09
C TYR A 397 -2.87 19.03 -12.85
N GLU A 398 -1.75 18.64 -12.22
CA GLU A 398 -1.22 19.33 -11.04
C GLU A 398 -0.84 20.78 -11.39
N LEU A 399 -0.19 20.97 -12.54
CA LEU A 399 0.21 22.29 -12.99
C LEU A 399 -0.99 23.20 -13.29
N GLN A 400 -2.06 22.67 -13.89
CA GLN A 400 -3.30 23.41 -14.11
C GLN A 400 -3.98 23.81 -12.80
N LYS A 401 -3.99 22.91 -11.80
CA LYS A 401 -4.57 23.21 -10.46
C LYS A 401 -3.83 24.31 -9.71
N CYS A 402 -2.55 24.48 -10.00
CA CYS A 402 -1.67 25.49 -9.37
C CYS A 402 -1.39 26.69 -10.31
N ASP A 403 -2.19 26.89 -11.36
CA ASP A 403 -2.02 27.98 -12.34
C ASP A 403 -0.58 28.06 -12.94
N GLY A 404 0.10 26.90 -13.04
CA GLY A 404 1.47 26.78 -13.52
C GLY A 404 2.55 27.17 -12.50
N VAL A 405 2.16 27.58 -11.28
CA VAL A 405 3.11 27.95 -10.22
C VAL A 405 3.45 26.71 -9.39
N TYR A 406 4.73 26.49 -9.18
CA TYR A 406 5.21 25.38 -8.34
C TYR A 406 6.39 25.81 -7.47
N VAL A 407 6.57 25.11 -6.36
CA VAL A 407 7.72 25.25 -5.46
C VAL A 407 8.80 24.29 -5.94
N GLU A 408 9.99 24.80 -6.24
CA GLU A 408 11.09 24.01 -6.75
C GLU A 408 12.01 23.55 -5.62
N GLN A 409 12.38 22.24 -5.62
CA GLN A 409 13.35 21.66 -4.71
C GLN A 409 14.27 20.69 -5.48
N VAL A 410 15.28 21.24 -6.14
CA VAL A 410 16.19 20.49 -7.02
C VAL A 410 17.59 20.30 -6.42
N ILE A 411 17.93 21.02 -5.38
CA ILE A 411 19.22 20.86 -4.68
C ILE A 411 19.18 19.66 -3.76
N ARG A 412 20.14 18.75 -3.96
CA ARG A 412 20.38 17.61 -3.05
C ARG A 412 21.30 18.03 -1.91
N PRO A 413 20.90 17.83 -0.65
CA PRO A 413 21.77 18.13 0.51
C PRO A 413 23.10 17.37 0.50
N THR A 414 23.16 16.21 -0.19
CA THR A 414 24.39 15.41 -0.35
C THR A 414 25.38 15.98 -1.37
N GLY A 415 24.99 16.96 -2.14
CA GLY A 415 25.80 17.53 -3.22
C GLY A 415 25.85 16.69 -4.50
N LEU A 416 25.18 15.54 -4.54
CA LEU A 416 25.18 14.64 -5.71
C LEU A 416 24.55 15.33 -6.94
N LEU A 417 25.21 15.15 -8.08
CA LEU A 417 24.79 15.74 -9.36
C LEU A 417 23.78 14.83 -10.08
N ASP A 418 22.93 15.41 -10.92
CA ASP A 418 22.21 14.66 -11.92
C ASP A 418 23.20 13.98 -12.90
N PRO A 419 22.86 12.80 -13.46
CA PRO A 419 23.78 12.07 -14.33
C PRO A 419 24.09 12.84 -15.61
N ILE A 420 25.26 12.60 -16.18
CA ILE A 420 25.61 13.09 -17.52
C ILE A 420 24.82 12.27 -18.52
N ILE A 421 24.16 12.93 -19.46
CA ILE A 421 23.42 12.27 -20.54
C ILE A 421 24.28 12.24 -21.79
N GLU A 422 24.51 11.05 -22.33
CA GLU A 422 25.14 10.84 -23.63
C GLU A 422 24.12 10.29 -24.63
N ILE A 423 24.17 10.75 -25.86
CA ILE A 423 23.39 10.19 -26.97
C ILE A 423 24.35 9.45 -27.88
N ARG A 424 24.05 8.19 -28.13
CA ARG A 424 24.83 7.30 -28.99
C ARG A 424 23.96 6.71 -30.10
N PRO A 425 24.53 6.36 -31.27
CA PRO A 425 23.78 5.75 -32.36
C PRO A 425 23.13 4.43 -31.95
N SER A 426 21.96 4.12 -32.50
CA SER A 426 21.31 2.81 -32.31
C SER A 426 22.05 1.66 -33.02
N LEU A 427 22.83 1.97 -34.03
CA LEU A 427 23.67 0.97 -34.72
C LEU A 427 24.76 0.47 -33.75
N ASN A 428 24.84 -0.86 -33.57
CA ASN A 428 25.76 -1.53 -32.64
C ASN A 428 25.54 -1.18 -31.17
N GLN A 429 24.35 -0.72 -30.81
CA GLN A 429 24.01 -0.34 -29.42
C GLN A 429 24.27 -1.45 -28.38
N ILE A 430 24.18 -2.73 -28.78
CA ILE A 430 24.39 -3.86 -27.87
C ILE A 430 25.88 -4.06 -27.58
N ASP A 431 26.75 -3.95 -28.57
CA ASP A 431 28.19 -4.11 -28.40
C ASP A 431 28.76 -2.98 -27.54
N ASP A 432 28.34 -1.74 -27.80
CA ASP A 432 28.69 -0.55 -26.99
C ASP A 432 28.17 -0.68 -25.55
N LEU A 433 26.94 -1.19 -25.37
CA LEU A 433 26.37 -1.46 -24.05
C LEU A 433 27.19 -2.50 -23.27
N ILE A 434 27.68 -3.55 -23.92
CA ILE A 434 28.51 -4.59 -23.29
C ILE A 434 29.80 -3.98 -22.75
N GLU A 435 30.48 -3.13 -23.52
CA GLU A 435 31.71 -2.46 -23.10
C GLU A 435 31.47 -1.58 -21.86
N GLU A 436 30.37 -0.79 -21.86
CA GLU A 436 29.99 0.03 -20.70
C GLU A 436 29.63 -0.82 -19.48
N ILE A 437 28.96 -1.97 -19.66
CA ILE A 437 28.64 -2.89 -18.56
C ILE A 437 29.92 -3.46 -17.94
N GLN A 438 30.85 -3.92 -18.75
CA GLN A 438 32.12 -4.48 -18.28
C GLN A 438 32.92 -3.46 -17.47
N THR A 439 33.03 -2.23 -17.98
CA THR A 439 33.68 -1.12 -17.30
C THR A 439 33.07 -0.83 -15.92
N ARG A 440 31.74 -0.95 -15.77
CA ARG A 440 31.05 -0.71 -14.49
C ARG A 440 31.17 -1.90 -13.54
N ALA A 441 31.10 -3.12 -14.07
CA ALA A 441 31.27 -4.34 -13.29
C ALA A 441 32.67 -4.46 -12.65
N GLU A 442 33.73 -3.99 -13.35
CA GLU A 442 35.09 -3.96 -12.85
C GLU A 442 35.26 -3.08 -11.58
N ILE A 443 34.46 -2.06 -11.42
CA ILE A 443 34.45 -1.14 -10.26
C ILE A 443 33.31 -1.42 -9.28
N ASP A 444 32.68 -2.59 -9.40
CA ASP A 444 31.56 -3.04 -8.53
C ASP A 444 30.32 -2.12 -8.56
N GLU A 445 30.06 -1.46 -9.71
CA GLU A 445 28.88 -0.65 -9.93
C GLU A 445 27.82 -1.42 -10.72
N ARG A 446 26.54 -0.99 -10.65
CA ARG A 446 25.40 -1.67 -11.26
C ARG A 446 24.85 -0.88 -12.44
N VAL A 447 24.23 -1.61 -13.37
CA VAL A 447 23.68 -1.07 -14.61
C VAL A 447 22.19 -1.38 -14.73
N LEU A 448 21.40 -0.39 -15.10
CA LEU A 448 19.99 -0.57 -15.47
C LEU A 448 19.84 -0.41 -16.98
N VAL A 449 19.15 -1.34 -17.64
CA VAL A 449 18.89 -1.31 -19.07
C VAL A 449 17.39 -1.33 -19.33
N THR A 450 16.88 -0.34 -20.07
CA THR A 450 15.46 -0.27 -20.43
C THR A 450 15.25 -0.59 -21.91
N THR A 451 14.33 -1.52 -22.16
CA THR A 451 13.89 -1.94 -23.51
C THR A 451 12.47 -1.48 -23.78
N LEU A 452 11.98 -1.66 -25.01
CA LEU A 452 10.60 -1.30 -25.39
C LEU A 452 9.57 -2.41 -25.15
N THR A 453 10.02 -3.68 -25.17
CA THR A 453 9.12 -4.84 -25.06
C THR A 453 9.69 -5.89 -24.13
N LYS A 454 8.80 -6.72 -23.54
CA LYS A 454 9.18 -7.88 -22.72
C LYS A 454 10.10 -8.82 -23.49
N ARG A 455 9.76 -9.12 -24.75
CA ARG A 455 10.55 -10.01 -25.62
C ARG A 455 11.97 -9.49 -25.82
N MET A 456 12.15 -8.17 -26.06
CA MET A 456 13.49 -7.58 -26.16
C MET A 456 14.28 -7.74 -24.86
N ALA A 457 13.63 -7.55 -23.70
CA ALA A 457 14.30 -7.72 -22.40
C ALA A 457 14.78 -9.17 -22.21
N GLU A 458 13.94 -10.15 -22.52
CA GLU A 458 14.26 -11.58 -22.43
C GLU A 458 15.39 -11.99 -23.39
N GLU A 459 15.30 -11.55 -24.65
CA GLU A 459 16.31 -11.85 -25.67
C GLU A 459 17.66 -11.20 -25.32
N LEU A 460 17.65 -9.97 -24.85
CA LEU A 460 18.86 -9.28 -24.38
C LEU A 460 19.47 -9.98 -23.16
N ALA A 461 18.67 -10.38 -22.17
CA ALA A 461 19.17 -11.10 -21.01
C ALA A 461 19.84 -12.43 -21.41
N LYS A 462 19.21 -13.21 -22.28
CA LYS A 462 19.80 -14.45 -22.82
C LYS A 462 21.09 -14.22 -23.60
N TYR A 463 21.18 -13.08 -24.30
CA TYR A 463 22.40 -12.75 -25.06
C TYR A 463 23.54 -12.35 -24.12
N LEU A 464 23.27 -11.49 -23.12
CA LEU A 464 24.26 -11.06 -22.14
C LEU A 464 24.77 -12.23 -21.28
N ASP A 465 23.89 -13.15 -20.89
CA ASP A 465 24.28 -14.37 -20.17
C ASP A 465 25.23 -15.25 -21.00
N LYS A 466 24.97 -15.42 -22.31
CA LYS A 466 25.87 -16.16 -23.22
C LYS A 466 27.25 -15.54 -23.35
N VAL A 467 27.40 -14.25 -23.22
CA VAL A 467 28.70 -13.56 -23.23
C VAL A 467 29.31 -13.40 -21.85
N GLY A 468 28.73 -14.06 -20.83
CA GLY A 468 29.28 -14.17 -19.49
C GLY A 468 28.98 -12.98 -18.57
N ILE A 469 28.00 -12.15 -18.92
CA ILE A 469 27.56 -11.01 -18.06
C ILE A 469 26.46 -11.48 -17.12
N ARG A 470 26.65 -11.27 -15.82
CA ARG A 470 25.67 -11.58 -14.79
C ARG A 470 24.50 -10.60 -14.89
N CYS A 471 23.36 -11.04 -15.37
CA CYS A 471 22.19 -10.20 -15.56
C CYS A 471 20.89 -10.92 -15.16
N ARG A 472 19.89 -10.11 -14.80
CA ARG A 472 18.50 -10.56 -14.66
C ARG A 472 17.57 -9.62 -15.44
N TYR A 473 16.42 -10.14 -15.86
CA TYR A 473 15.37 -9.30 -16.44
C TYR A 473 14.13 -9.31 -15.54
N ILE A 474 13.37 -8.23 -15.60
CA ILE A 474 12.15 -8.05 -14.82
C ILE A 474 11.02 -7.60 -15.75
N HIS A 475 9.82 -8.14 -15.55
CA HIS A 475 8.62 -7.77 -16.30
C HIS A 475 7.39 -7.63 -15.37
N SER A 476 6.24 -7.24 -15.94
CA SER A 476 5.01 -6.98 -15.18
C SER A 476 4.43 -8.18 -14.44
N ASP A 477 4.78 -9.39 -14.88
CA ASP A 477 4.21 -10.64 -14.36
C ASP A 477 5.07 -11.24 -13.22
N VAL A 478 6.18 -10.59 -12.88
CA VAL A 478 7.01 -10.95 -11.72
C VAL A 478 6.28 -10.50 -10.46
N ASP A 479 6.13 -11.42 -9.52
CA ASP A 479 5.47 -11.16 -8.23
C ASP A 479 6.21 -10.06 -7.43
N THR A 480 5.48 -9.38 -6.55
CA THR A 480 6.02 -8.27 -5.74
C THR A 480 7.19 -8.73 -4.86
N LEU A 481 7.10 -9.92 -4.28
CA LEU A 481 8.17 -10.50 -3.45
C LEU A 481 9.42 -10.82 -4.26
N GLU A 482 9.27 -11.54 -5.37
CA GLU A 482 10.36 -11.86 -6.28
C GLU A 482 11.04 -10.59 -6.82
N ARG A 483 10.26 -9.54 -7.08
CA ARG A 483 10.80 -8.23 -7.49
C ARG A 483 11.69 -7.61 -6.44
N ILE A 484 11.31 -7.67 -5.16
CA ILE A 484 12.11 -7.16 -4.04
C ILE A 484 13.40 -7.97 -3.91
N GLU A 485 13.35 -9.30 -4.04
CA GLU A 485 14.53 -10.16 -4.02
C GLU A 485 15.50 -9.82 -5.16
N ILE A 486 15.00 -9.68 -6.39
CA ILE A 486 15.81 -9.28 -7.55
C ILE A 486 16.52 -7.95 -7.28
N MET A 487 15.84 -6.98 -6.66
CA MET A 487 16.45 -5.68 -6.35
C MET A 487 17.49 -5.78 -5.23
N GLN A 488 17.25 -6.59 -4.22
CA GLN A 488 18.25 -6.85 -3.17
C GLN A 488 19.47 -7.57 -3.73
N ASP A 489 19.28 -8.53 -4.61
CA ASP A 489 20.34 -9.28 -5.27
C ASP A 489 21.21 -8.36 -6.15
N LEU A 490 20.59 -7.41 -6.87
CA LEU A 490 21.32 -6.37 -7.60
C LEU A 490 22.19 -5.54 -6.66
N ARG A 491 21.64 -5.08 -5.54
CA ARG A 491 22.36 -4.29 -4.52
C ARG A 491 23.50 -5.07 -3.87
N LYS A 492 23.30 -6.37 -3.60
CA LYS A 492 24.33 -7.27 -3.06
C LYS A 492 25.40 -7.65 -4.09
N GLY A 493 25.21 -7.33 -5.37
CA GLY A 493 26.16 -7.67 -6.43
C GLY A 493 26.12 -9.12 -6.87
N ILE A 494 25.01 -9.84 -6.61
CA ILE A 494 24.82 -11.20 -7.12
C ILE A 494 24.80 -11.19 -8.65
N PHE A 495 24.28 -10.10 -9.22
CA PHE A 495 24.39 -9.80 -10.65
C PHE A 495 24.60 -8.30 -10.87
N ASP A 496 25.08 -7.90 -12.06
CA ASP A 496 25.55 -6.55 -12.36
C ASP A 496 24.53 -5.73 -13.15
N VAL A 497 23.67 -6.39 -13.92
CA VAL A 497 22.77 -5.76 -14.87
C VAL A 497 21.32 -6.16 -14.63
N LEU A 498 20.46 -5.18 -14.47
CA LEU A 498 19.01 -5.40 -14.44
C LEU A 498 18.38 -4.85 -15.72
N ILE A 499 17.65 -5.70 -16.44
CA ILE A 499 17.00 -5.40 -17.71
C ILE A 499 15.49 -5.38 -17.54
N GLY A 500 14.79 -4.42 -18.15
CA GLY A 500 13.34 -4.43 -18.15
C GLY A 500 12.69 -3.36 -19.00
N VAL A 501 11.36 -3.44 -19.11
CA VAL A 501 10.57 -2.53 -19.95
C VAL A 501 10.22 -1.27 -19.19
N ASN A 502 9.82 -1.41 -17.95
CA ASN A 502 9.30 -0.32 -17.09
C ASN A 502 9.81 -0.46 -15.65
N LEU A 503 11.09 -0.72 -15.52
CA LEU A 503 11.76 -1.08 -14.27
C LEU A 503 11.55 -0.09 -13.12
N LEU A 504 11.16 1.16 -13.43
CA LEU A 504 11.63 2.28 -12.64
C LEU A 504 10.52 3.21 -12.14
N ARG A 505 9.26 2.77 -12.23
CA ARG A 505 8.12 3.53 -11.70
C ARG A 505 7.97 3.44 -10.18
N GLU A 506 8.64 2.48 -9.54
CA GLU A 506 8.45 2.19 -8.13
C GLU A 506 9.65 2.69 -7.33
N GLY A 507 9.54 3.77 -6.64
CA GLY A 507 10.33 4.44 -5.60
C GLY A 507 11.63 3.82 -5.03
N LEU A 508 12.25 2.87 -5.72
CA LEU A 508 13.41 2.12 -5.24
C LEU A 508 14.68 2.97 -5.25
N ASP A 509 15.36 2.95 -4.13
CA ASP A 509 16.63 3.61 -3.90
C ASP A 509 17.79 2.67 -4.21
N LEU A 510 18.49 2.89 -5.31
CA LEU A 510 19.61 2.07 -5.81
C LEU A 510 20.89 2.91 -5.92
N PRO A 511 21.56 3.23 -4.82
CA PRO A 511 22.78 4.04 -4.86
C PRO A 511 23.95 3.36 -5.57
N GLU A 512 23.90 2.05 -5.74
CA GLU A 512 24.93 1.26 -6.44
C GLU A 512 24.84 1.39 -7.97
N VAL A 513 23.72 1.91 -8.50
CA VAL A 513 23.51 2.08 -9.95
C VAL A 513 24.21 3.34 -10.42
N SER A 514 25.23 3.18 -11.25
CA SER A 514 25.98 4.28 -11.89
C SER A 514 25.61 4.49 -13.35
N LEU A 515 25.09 3.48 -14.04
CA LEU A 515 24.72 3.58 -15.45
C LEU A 515 23.25 3.22 -15.68
N VAL A 516 22.58 4.09 -16.41
CA VAL A 516 21.25 3.82 -16.99
C VAL A 516 21.35 3.85 -18.50
N ALA A 517 21.08 2.74 -19.16
CA ALA A 517 21.07 2.62 -20.60
C ALA A 517 19.63 2.52 -21.13
N ILE A 518 19.28 3.37 -22.08
CA ILE A 518 17.94 3.42 -22.69
C ILE A 518 18.09 3.05 -24.16
N LEU A 519 17.66 1.81 -24.50
CA LEU A 519 17.69 1.35 -25.88
C LEU A 519 16.53 1.96 -26.68
N ASP A 520 16.77 2.24 -27.95
CA ASP A 520 15.75 2.81 -28.86
C ASP A 520 15.02 4.03 -28.23
N ALA A 521 15.79 4.97 -27.72
CA ALA A 521 15.25 6.14 -27.00
C ALA A 521 14.45 7.10 -27.91
N ASP A 522 14.66 7.04 -29.22
CA ASP A 522 13.96 7.85 -30.24
C ASP A 522 12.61 7.26 -30.68
N LYS A 523 12.22 6.09 -30.19
CA LYS A 523 10.90 5.51 -30.48
C LYS A 523 9.87 6.12 -29.56
N GLU A 524 9.34 7.31 -29.94
CA GLU A 524 8.35 8.03 -29.13
C GLU A 524 7.15 7.17 -28.75
N GLY A 525 6.70 7.33 -27.51
CA GLY A 525 5.59 6.63 -26.92
C GLY A 525 5.58 6.79 -25.41
N PHE A 526 4.66 6.12 -24.75
CA PHE A 526 4.47 6.20 -23.30
C PHE A 526 5.75 5.91 -22.49
N LEU A 527 6.55 4.90 -22.93
CA LEU A 527 7.82 4.50 -22.28
C LEU A 527 9.00 5.42 -22.59
N ARG A 528 8.89 6.28 -23.57
CA ARG A 528 9.91 7.24 -24.01
C ARG A 528 9.41 8.68 -23.96
N SER A 529 8.34 8.93 -23.21
CA SER A 529 7.88 10.28 -22.89
C SER A 529 8.92 11.00 -22.02
N HIS A 530 8.93 12.31 -22.07
CA HIS A 530 9.80 13.14 -21.25
C HIS A 530 9.79 12.73 -19.76
N ARG A 531 8.61 12.51 -19.18
CA ARG A 531 8.46 12.07 -17.77
C ARG A 531 9.12 10.71 -17.52
N SER A 532 8.89 9.75 -18.41
CA SER A 532 9.49 8.41 -18.31
C SER A 532 11.01 8.46 -18.42
N LEU A 533 11.54 9.21 -19.36
CA LEU A 533 12.98 9.39 -19.56
C LEU A 533 13.61 10.04 -18.32
N THR A 534 13.04 11.14 -17.83
CA THR A 534 13.55 11.87 -16.65
C THR A 534 13.59 10.98 -15.41
N GLN A 535 12.55 10.18 -15.17
CA GLN A 535 12.52 9.25 -14.03
C GLN A 535 13.54 8.12 -14.15
N THR A 536 13.69 7.59 -15.36
CA THR A 536 14.64 6.52 -15.66
C THR A 536 16.07 7.00 -15.43
N ILE A 537 16.43 8.12 -16.03
CA ILE A 537 17.75 8.77 -15.91
C ILE A 537 18.05 9.12 -14.44
N GLY A 538 17.05 9.62 -13.71
CA GLY A 538 17.17 10.00 -12.30
C GLY A 538 17.56 8.84 -11.37
N ARG A 539 17.50 7.58 -11.81
CA ARG A 539 17.98 6.42 -11.02
C ARG A 539 19.49 6.40 -10.84
N ALA A 540 20.25 6.91 -11.80
CA ALA A 540 21.69 7.05 -11.67
C ALA A 540 22.12 8.32 -10.87
N ALA A 541 21.19 9.19 -10.48
CA ALA A 541 21.49 10.43 -9.76
C ALA A 541 21.92 10.26 -8.30
N ARG A 542 21.96 9.03 -7.80
CA ARG A 542 22.40 8.67 -6.43
C ARG A 542 23.82 8.16 -6.36
N ASN A 543 24.45 7.95 -7.50
CA ASN A 543 25.84 7.53 -7.62
C ASN A 543 26.74 8.71 -8.00
N LEU A 544 27.96 8.74 -7.48
CA LEU A 544 28.95 9.77 -7.82
C LEU A 544 29.32 9.73 -9.31
N ASN A 545 29.37 8.53 -9.89
CA ASN A 545 29.71 8.27 -11.30
C ASN A 545 28.46 8.17 -12.19
N GLY A 546 27.34 8.79 -11.76
CA GLY A 546 26.05 8.71 -12.45
C GLY A 546 26.12 9.13 -13.91
N LYS A 547 25.75 8.21 -14.82
CA LYS A 547 25.72 8.39 -16.27
C LYS A 547 24.44 7.80 -16.86
N ALA A 548 23.89 8.44 -17.87
CA ALA A 548 22.81 7.91 -18.66
C ALA A 548 23.18 7.90 -20.14
N ILE A 549 22.92 6.79 -20.83
CA ILE A 549 23.13 6.65 -22.28
C ILE A 549 21.76 6.45 -22.92
N MET A 550 21.42 7.31 -23.87
CA MET A 550 20.27 7.18 -24.74
C MET A 550 20.75 6.75 -26.13
N TYR A 551 20.43 5.50 -26.52
CA TYR A 551 20.72 5.02 -27.87
C TYR A 551 19.60 5.49 -28.80
N ALA A 552 19.95 6.33 -29.76
CA ALA A 552 19.01 7.00 -30.66
C ALA A 552 19.69 7.51 -31.91
N ASP A 553 19.00 7.40 -33.05
CA ASP A 553 19.50 7.93 -34.34
C ASP A 553 19.05 9.40 -34.54
N LYS A 554 18.05 9.85 -33.82
CA LYS A 554 17.56 11.24 -33.81
C LYS A 554 17.13 11.66 -32.42
N ILE A 555 17.31 12.93 -32.11
CA ILE A 555 16.82 13.51 -30.85
C ILE A 555 15.36 13.91 -31.03
N THR A 556 14.49 13.33 -30.19
CA THR A 556 13.06 13.67 -30.17
C THR A 556 12.79 14.86 -29.24
N ALA A 557 11.59 15.43 -29.32
CA ALA A 557 11.20 16.55 -28.43
C ALA A 557 11.21 16.10 -26.94
N SER A 558 10.80 14.88 -26.65
CA SER A 558 10.85 14.30 -25.30
C SER A 558 12.26 14.14 -24.78
N MET A 559 13.19 13.68 -25.61
CA MET A 559 14.61 13.59 -25.27
C MET A 559 15.22 14.97 -25.04
N GLN A 560 15.00 15.92 -25.94
CA GLN A 560 15.53 17.27 -25.81
C GLN A 560 15.12 17.93 -24.51
N LYS A 561 13.82 17.88 -24.19
CA LYS A 561 13.30 18.42 -22.93
C LYS A 561 13.94 17.75 -21.70
N THR A 562 14.14 16.42 -21.73
CA THR A 562 14.82 15.69 -20.65
C THR A 562 16.28 16.14 -20.48
N ILE A 563 17.00 16.34 -21.58
CA ILE A 563 18.40 16.80 -21.59
C ILE A 563 18.49 18.21 -21.00
N ASP A 564 17.63 19.11 -21.45
CA ASP A 564 17.63 20.51 -21.01
C ASP A 564 17.32 20.60 -19.51
N GLU A 565 16.30 19.90 -19.02
CA GLU A 565 15.98 19.87 -17.59
C GLU A 565 17.10 19.23 -16.74
N THR A 566 17.69 18.14 -17.19
CA THR A 566 18.78 17.49 -16.46
C THR A 566 20.01 18.38 -16.39
N ASN A 567 20.35 19.06 -17.48
CA ASN A 567 21.45 20.03 -17.52
C ASN A 567 21.20 21.25 -16.63
N TYR A 568 19.97 21.78 -16.62
CA TYR A 568 19.56 22.85 -15.71
C TYR A 568 19.75 22.43 -14.23
N ARG A 569 19.22 21.28 -13.84
CA ARG A 569 19.35 20.75 -12.47
C ARG A 569 20.81 20.53 -12.09
N ARG A 570 21.59 19.95 -13.00
CA ARG A 570 23.03 19.72 -12.81
C ARG A 570 23.79 21.03 -12.60
N THR A 571 23.54 22.02 -13.43
CA THR A 571 24.17 23.35 -13.33
C THR A 571 23.81 24.04 -12.00
N LYS A 572 22.56 24.02 -11.61
CA LYS A 572 22.09 24.59 -10.33
C LYS A 572 22.78 23.93 -9.15
N GLN A 573 22.91 22.59 -9.17
CA GLN A 573 23.61 21.83 -8.12
C GLN A 573 25.11 22.14 -8.08
N ILE A 574 25.78 22.26 -9.22
CA ILE A 574 27.21 22.60 -9.28
C ILE A 574 27.43 23.99 -8.68
N ASN A 575 26.62 24.98 -9.06
CA ASN A 575 26.70 26.34 -8.54
C ASN A 575 26.51 26.36 -7.01
N PHE A 576 25.53 25.60 -6.51
CA PHE A 576 25.31 25.48 -5.07
C PHE A 576 26.50 24.83 -4.36
N ASN A 577 27.03 23.73 -4.89
CA ASN A 577 28.18 23.03 -4.32
C ASN A 577 29.40 23.94 -4.27
N THR A 578 29.66 24.69 -5.34
CA THR A 578 30.79 25.65 -5.42
C THR A 578 30.63 26.77 -4.42
N ALA A 579 29.42 27.37 -4.32
CA ALA A 579 29.16 28.48 -3.40
C ALA A 579 29.30 28.06 -1.92
N ASN A 580 29.01 26.81 -1.60
CA ASN A 580 29.04 26.28 -0.22
C ASN A 580 30.28 25.42 0.07
N ASN A 581 31.26 25.33 -0.84
CA ASN A 581 32.41 24.44 -0.75
C ASN A 581 32.01 22.99 -0.42
N GLN A 582 30.89 22.52 -0.97
CA GLN A 582 30.35 21.21 -0.72
C GLN A 582 30.93 20.19 -1.71
N VAL A 583 31.49 19.10 -1.16
CA VAL A 583 31.95 17.96 -1.97
C VAL A 583 30.80 16.94 -2.03
N PRO A 584 30.44 16.44 -3.22
CA PRO A 584 29.46 15.38 -3.36
C PRO A 584 29.82 14.14 -2.54
N GLN A 585 28.88 13.62 -1.75
CA GLN A 585 29.09 12.46 -0.90
C GLN A 585 28.22 11.30 -1.35
N ALA A 586 28.82 10.12 -1.45
CA ALA A 586 28.07 8.90 -1.72
C ALA A 586 27.09 8.59 -0.57
N LEU A 587 25.93 8.08 -0.91
CA LEU A 587 24.96 7.61 0.06
C LEU A 587 25.35 6.22 0.54
N ASN A 588 26.10 6.12 1.63
CA ASN A 588 26.42 4.86 2.31
C ASN A 588 25.20 4.39 3.13
N LYS A 589 24.13 3.98 2.48
CA LYS A 589 23.06 3.23 3.17
C LYS A 589 23.50 1.77 3.32
N LYS A 590 23.76 1.32 4.57
CA LYS A 590 23.98 -0.11 4.84
C LYS A 590 22.81 -0.89 4.25
N ILE A 591 23.13 -1.92 3.48
CA ILE A 591 22.15 -2.78 2.79
C ILE A 591 21.12 -3.36 3.77
N GLU A 592 21.53 -3.62 5.02
CA GLU A 592 20.70 -4.17 6.09
C GLU A 592 19.67 -3.19 6.68
N SER A 593 19.83 -1.85 6.53
CA SER A 593 19.03 -0.91 7.33
C SER A 593 17.71 -0.48 6.71
N ALA A 594 17.50 -0.67 5.41
CA ALA A 594 16.29 -0.20 4.73
C ALA A 594 15.15 -1.24 4.70
N PHE A 595 15.49 -2.53 4.77
CA PHE A 595 14.51 -3.62 4.65
C PHE A 595 14.46 -4.55 5.86
N THR A 596 15.57 -4.75 6.59
CA THR A 596 15.66 -5.69 7.73
C THR A 596 15.21 -5.09 9.08
N LYS A 597 14.92 -3.81 9.18
CA LYS A 597 14.41 -3.17 10.41
C LYS A 597 13.01 -2.56 10.27
N ASN A 598 12.34 -2.77 9.16
CA ASN A 598 10.97 -2.34 9.01
C ASN A 598 10.05 -3.55 9.23
N PRO A 599 9.41 -3.69 10.41
CA PRO A 599 8.52 -4.82 10.70
C PRO A 599 7.43 -5.00 9.64
N LEU A 600 7.04 -3.91 8.96
CA LEU A 600 6.02 -3.95 7.90
C LEU A 600 6.55 -4.54 6.60
N VAL A 601 7.83 -4.33 6.27
CA VAL A 601 8.43 -4.92 5.06
C VAL A 601 8.76 -6.39 5.30
N ASP A 602 9.26 -6.76 6.48
CA ASP A 602 9.46 -8.16 6.87
C ASP A 602 8.12 -8.90 6.93
N PHE A 603 7.07 -8.22 7.33
CA PHE A 603 5.72 -8.74 7.39
C PHE A 603 5.08 -8.86 5.99
N GLU A 604 5.23 -7.87 5.11
CA GLU A 604 4.82 -7.96 3.69
C GLU A 604 5.68 -8.98 2.90
N LEU A 605 6.91 -9.27 3.35
CA LEU A 605 7.80 -10.30 2.79
C LEU A 605 7.44 -11.73 3.24
N GLY A 606 6.42 -11.92 4.08
CA GLY A 606 5.98 -13.24 4.49
C GLY A 606 6.97 -14.00 5.40
N HIS A 607 7.91 -13.29 6.07
CA HIS A 607 8.74 -13.85 7.13
C HIS A 607 7.99 -14.01 8.46
N GLY A 608 6.65 -14.16 8.39
CA GLY A 608 5.85 -14.70 9.46
C GLY A 608 6.24 -16.16 9.66
N THR A 609 7.04 -16.41 10.70
CA THR A 609 7.38 -17.72 11.28
C THR A 609 7.34 -18.85 10.26
N SER A 610 8.50 -19.20 9.69
CA SER A 610 8.70 -20.50 9.07
C SER A 610 8.27 -21.54 10.12
N ILE A 611 7.11 -22.12 9.93
CA ILE A 611 6.74 -23.33 10.66
C ILE A 611 7.84 -24.32 10.27
N ALA A 612 8.73 -24.58 11.21
CA ALA A 612 9.93 -25.37 11.02
C ALA A 612 9.58 -26.62 10.21
N ALA A 613 10.09 -26.73 8.98
CA ALA A 613 10.15 -27.98 8.28
C ALA A 613 10.97 -28.94 9.18
N GLU A 614 10.51 -30.19 9.31
CA GLU A 614 11.27 -31.20 10.04
C GLU A 614 12.73 -31.19 9.54
N PRO A 615 13.73 -31.17 10.43
CA PRO A 615 15.12 -31.11 10.05
C PRO A 615 15.45 -32.29 9.14
N ILE A 616 15.87 -32.02 7.92
CA ILE A 616 16.28 -33.03 6.96
C ILE A 616 17.67 -33.51 7.41
N PRO A 617 17.91 -34.81 7.62
CA PRO A 617 19.22 -35.35 8.00
C PRO A 617 20.31 -34.91 7.01
N GLU A 618 21.46 -34.51 7.53
CA GLU A 618 22.56 -33.93 6.75
C GLU A 618 23.28 -34.89 5.77
N TYR A 619 23.02 -36.20 5.88
CA TYR A 619 23.71 -37.24 5.11
C TYR A 619 22.72 -38.23 4.47
N LEU A 620 22.12 -37.82 3.36
CA LEU A 620 21.32 -38.73 2.53
C LEU A 620 21.94 -38.90 1.16
N SER A 621 21.99 -40.13 0.65
CA SER A 621 22.44 -40.40 -0.71
C SER A 621 21.36 -39.96 -1.73
N LYS A 622 21.78 -39.62 -2.95
CA LYS A 622 20.88 -39.18 -4.02
C LYS A 622 19.67 -40.11 -4.28
N PRO A 623 19.83 -41.48 -4.27
CA PRO A 623 18.68 -42.40 -4.39
C PRO A 623 17.68 -42.33 -3.20
N GLU A 624 18.19 -42.06 -1.99
CA GLU A 624 17.34 -41.93 -0.78
C GLU A 624 16.54 -40.64 -0.82
N ILE A 625 17.14 -39.55 -1.29
CA ILE A 625 16.44 -38.25 -1.47
C ILE A 625 15.33 -38.42 -2.51
N GLU A 626 15.60 -39.09 -3.65
CA GLU A 626 14.58 -39.36 -4.69
C GLU A 626 13.42 -40.21 -4.16
N LYS A 627 13.71 -41.19 -3.31
CA LYS A 627 12.68 -42.00 -2.65
C LYS A 627 11.83 -41.18 -1.73
N MET A 628 12.44 -40.35 -0.89
CA MET A 628 11.71 -39.45 0.02
C MET A 628 10.84 -38.45 -0.75
N ILE A 629 11.31 -37.89 -1.85
CA ILE A 629 10.51 -37.01 -2.72
C ILE A 629 9.26 -37.72 -3.23
N ARG A 630 9.38 -38.98 -3.67
CA ARG A 630 8.23 -39.76 -4.14
C ARG A 630 7.21 -40.05 -3.02
N GLU A 631 7.68 -40.39 -1.84
CA GLU A 631 6.83 -40.64 -0.68
C GLU A 631 6.11 -39.36 -0.21
N LYS A 632 6.83 -38.25 -0.08
CA LYS A 632 6.26 -36.95 0.30
C LYS A 632 5.29 -36.41 -0.75
N ARG A 633 5.51 -36.66 -2.05
CA ARG A 633 4.59 -36.29 -3.13
C ARG A 633 3.26 -37.05 -3.03
N LYS A 634 3.30 -38.38 -2.77
CA LYS A 634 2.09 -39.16 -2.53
C LYS A 634 1.32 -38.68 -1.30
N ALA A 635 2.03 -38.35 -0.23
CA ALA A 635 1.42 -37.80 0.99
C ALA A 635 0.78 -36.42 0.73
N MET A 636 1.45 -35.56 -0.04
CA MET A 636 0.92 -34.25 -0.45
C MET A 636 -0.37 -34.39 -1.29
N GLU A 637 -0.38 -35.30 -2.27
CA GLU A 637 -1.57 -35.56 -3.08
C GLU A 637 -2.73 -36.12 -2.25
N LYS A 638 -2.42 -36.93 -1.22
CA LYS A 638 -3.43 -37.45 -0.29
C LYS A 638 -3.99 -36.33 0.58
N ALA A 639 -3.14 -35.50 1.18
CA ALA A 639 -3.56 -34.36 2.00
C ALA A 639 -4.41 -33.35 1.18
N ALA A 640 -4.04 -33.10 -0.08
CA ALA A 640 -4.83 -32.27 -0.98
C ALA A 640 -6.23 -32.87 -1.29
N LYS A 641 -6.33 -34.18 -1.45
CA LYS A 641 -7.64 -34.86 -1.63
C LYS A 641 -8.50 -34.82 -0.37
N GLU A 642 -7.88 -34.83 0.81
CA GLU A 642 -8.55 -34.75 2.12
C GLU A 642 -8.82 -33.28 2.53
N LEU A 643 -8.55 -32.31 1.63
CA LEU A 643 -8.70 -30.85 1.83
C LEU A 643 -7.86 -30.28 2.97
N ASP A 644 -6.82 -31.00 3.43
CA ASP A 644 -5.82 -30.50 4.37
C ASP A 644 -4.72 -29.75 3.63
N PHE A 645 -5.05 -28.51 3.24
CA PHE A 645 -4.16 -27.64 2.48
C PHE A 645 -2.92 -27.21 3.27
N MET A 646 -3.01 -27.16 4.60
CA MET A 646 -1.85 -26.82 5.46
C MET A 646 -0.81 -27.94 5.44
N GLN A 647 -1.25 -29.18 5.52
CA GLN A 647 -0.36 -30.34 5.42
C GLN A 647 0.18 -30.51 3.99
N ALA A 648 -0.64 -30.27 2.97
CA ALA A 648 -0.21 -30.30 1.58
C ALA A 648 0.88 -29.24 1.29
N ALA A 649 0.74 -28.02 1.81
CA ALA A 649 1.75 -26.95 1.69
C ALA A 649 3.08 -27.31 2.37
N LYS A 650 3.05 -27.83 3.61
CA LYS A 650 4.26 -28.32 4.33
C LYS A 650 5.01 -29.41 3.54
N LEU A 651 4.26 -30.36 2.99
CA LEU A 651 4.85 -31.45 2.20
C LEU A 651 5.44 -30.94 0.87
N ARG A 652 4.81 -29.95 0.23
CA ARG A 652 5.35 -29.27 -0.95
C ARG A 652 6.68 -28.57 -0.66
N ASP A 653 6.76 -27.83 0.42
CA ASP A 653 7.96 -27.09 0.80
C ASP A 653 9.10 -28.04 1.20
N THR A 654 8.77 -29.17 1.86
CA THR A 654 9.74 -30.24 2.12
C THR A 654 10.25 -30.89 0.83
N ILE A 655 9.40 -31.11 -0.17
CA ILE A 655 9.79 -31.65 -1.48
C ILE A 655 10.75 -30.67 -2.18
N LYS A 656 10.46 -29.38 -2.14
CA LYS A 656 11.31 -28.34 -2.73
C LYS A 656 12.70 -28.33 -2.09
N ALA A 657 12.77 -28.35 -0.77
CA ALA A 657 14.03 -28.40 -0.02
C ALA A 657 14.84 -29.70 -0.29
N LEU A 658 14.18 -30.83 -0.55
CA LEU A 658 14.84 -32.07 -0.95
C LEU A 658 15.34 -32.01 -2.39
N GLN A 659 14.62 -31.35 -3.30
CA GLN A 659 15.03 -31.16 -4.68
C GLN A 659 16.26 -30.25 -4.82
N GLU A 660 16.42 -29.26 -3.95
CA GLU A 660 17.59 -28.38 -3.91
C GLU A 660 18.86 -29.08 -3.43
N LYS A 661 18.74 -30.27 -2.83
CA LYS A 661 19.88 -31.09 -2.35
C LYS A 661 20.32 -32.17 -3.36
N ILE A 662 19.67 -32.31 -4.52
CA ILE A 662 20.03 -33.24 -5.61
C ILE A 662 20.91 -32.58 -6.64
#